data_c968a467c84936ddce0119123744198b
#
_entry.id   c968a467c84936ddce0119123744198b
#
_cell.length_a   1.000
_cell.length_b   1.000
_cell.length_c   1.000
_cell.angle_alpha   90.00
_cell.angle_beta   90.00
_cell.angle_gamma   90.00
#
_symmetry.space_group_name_H-M   'P 1'
#
loop_
_entity.id
_entity.type
_entity.pdbx_description
1 polymer ?
#
loop_
_entity_poly.entity_id
_entity_poly.type
_entity_poly.pdbx_seq_one_letter_code
_entity_poly.pdbx_strand_id
1 'polypeptide(L)'
;MIPLRCRAGIGDNPRSSVEKVRSREQPVRYGCASLANHDSQLSVRSALRRTPDAEVRKDADDEPSRLAYSLCAAMPRRCTTAGKSPVSLVERQDARFVGVVSAAPIRKPLPVGVEPNLRDYEAMRVAFSWGAARRALAGLPDGGLNIGYEAVDRQADGPFADTVALRFLRKRDAPSALTYAQLKAQTSRFANVLDALRVGRGERVFVLAGRIPELYVAALGTLKHGSVFSPLFSAFGPEPIEQRLRLGGAKLLVTTSALYRRKGVAEMRRRLPELEHVLLVGDQDEIAEIPDVHDYRLLMGRAPECYEVARTRPGEMALLHFTSGTTGTPKGAVHVHEAVVAHRATGQLVLDLRPGDVFWCTADPGWVTGTSYGIIAPLTLGVTCVVDDAELEADRWYRILQDERVNVWYTAPTALRMLKRVGADVAHEYDLGALRFIASVGEPLNPELVVWGQEAFGLPVHDNWWQTETGGIMIANYRSMDIRPGSMGRPLPGIDAAVARRDDEDEPVIAPDGSLELIEDPGEHGELVLRPGWPSMFRGYLGEEQRYRECFAGGWYLTGDLVRRDADGYFWFVARGNDVIKSSGHLIGPFEVESVLLEHDAVAEAGVIGKPDPVAGEVVKAFVSLNPDRVPDEALRRGLVAFARRRLGPAVAPREIEFVGSVPRNRSGKIVRRLLRARELGLPEGDVSTLEQES
;
A
#
# COMPACT_ATOMS: atom_id res chain seq x y z
N MET A 1 -0.16 -38.31 52.72
CA MET A 1 1.10 -38.64 53.44
C MET A 1 2.11 -37.65 52.88
N ILE A 2 2.21 -36.55 53.52
CA ILE A 2 3.08 -36.01 54.55
C ILE A 2 4.55 -35.87 54.08
N PRO A 3 5.11 -34.76 54.45
CA PRO A 3 6.02 -33.92 53.67
C PRO A 3 7.46 -33.91 54.20
N LEU A 4 8.38 -33.20 53.53
CA LEU A 4 9.61 -32.81 54.20
C LEU A 4 10.00 -31.37 53.86
N ARG A 5 10.12 -30.61 54.97
CA ARG A 5 10.69 -29.27 55.13
C ARG A 5 12.21 -29.33 55.12
N CYS A 6 12.84 -28.22 54.73
CA CYS A 6 14.00 -27.60 55.46
C CYS A 6 14.16 -26.20 54.88
N ARG A 7 13.92 -25.21 55.56
CA ARG A 7 14.49 -24.37 56.64
C ARG A 7 15.51 -23.34 56.14
N ALA A 8 15.17 -22.13 56.50
CA ALA A 8 15.84 -20.86 56.35
C ALA A 8 17.20 -20.75 57.05
N GLY A 9 18.06 -19.87 56.53
CA GLY A 9 19.19 -19.32 57.23
C GLY A 9 19.35 -17.85 56.89
N ILE A 10 19.15 -17.04 57.94
CA ILE A 10 19.33 -15.58 58.02
C ILE A 10 20.82 -15.33 58.31
N GLY A 11 21.40 -14.26 57.75
CA GLY A 11 22.76 -13.82 58.13
C GLY A 11 23.10 -12.46 57.51
N ASP A 12 23.21 -11.51 58.37
CA ASP A 12 23.39 -10.08 58.32
C ASP A 12 24.54 -9.49 57.48
N ASN A 13 24.30 -8.27 57.07
CA ASN A 13 25.24 -7.23 56.58
C ASN A 13 26.22 -6.74 57.67
N PRO A 14 27.44 -6.26 57.39
CA PRO A 14 27.63 -4.81 57.43
C PRO A 14 28.64 -4.19 56.42
N ARG A 15 28.37 -2.96 56.15
CA ARG A 15 29.04 -1.77 55.64
C ARG A 15 30.57 -1.66 55.69
N SER A 16 31.05 -0.84 54.74
CA SER A 16 32.15 0.14 54.64
C SER A 16 33.35 -0.37 53.83
N SER A 17 34.02 0.38 53.01
CA SER A 17 34.39 1.79 52.84
C SER A 17 35.21 1.93 51.56
N VAL A 18 35.17 3.10 51.02
CA VAL A 18 35.94 3.76 49.97
C VAL A 18 37.42 3.41 49.94
N GLU A 19 37.96 3.17 48.70
CA GLU A 19 39.27 3.72 48.33
C GLU A 19 39.45 3.85 46.82
N LYS A 20 39.86 5.06 46.42
CA LYS A 20 40.27 5.46 45.06
C LYS A 20 41.71 5.01 44.83
N VAL A 21 41.99 4.36 43.69
CA VAL A 21 43.33 4.38 43.08
C VAL A 21 43.22 4.69 41.60
N ARG A 22 43.80 5.83 41.22
CA ARG A 22 44.17 6.21 39.87
C ARG A 22 45.49 5.55 39.50
N SER A 23 45.66 5.03 38.28
CA SER A 23 46.85 5.28 37.45
C SER A 23 46.76 4.57 36.09
N ARG A 24 46.83 5.37 35.09
CA ARG A 24 47.82 5.49 33.99
C ARG A 24 47.67 4.59 32.78
N GLU A 25 47.49 5.34 31.71
CA GLU A 25 47.63 5.01 30.30
C GLU A 25 48.95 4.30 29.95
N GLN A 26 48.93 3.44 28.93
CA GLN A 26 49.64 3.66 27.67
C GLN A 26 49.34 2.56 26.62
N PRO A 27 49.48 2.86 25.31
CA PRO A 27 48.96 2.02 24.24
C PRO A 27 50.04 1.13 23.62
N VAL A 28 49.64 -0.04 23.12
CA VAL A 28 50.52 -0.90 22.32
C VAL A 28 50.08 -0.89 20.85
N ARG A 29 50.94 -0.31 20.03
CA ARG A 29 50.98 -0.43 18.57
C ARG A 29 51.72 -1.73 18.21
N TYR A 30 51.16 -2.51 17.30
CA TYR A 30 51.85 -3.38 16.34
C TYR A 30 51.03 -3.38 15.10
N GLY A 31 51.44 -3.06 13.90
CA GLY A 31 52.70 -3.33 13.22
C GLY A 31 52.29 -4.03 11.94
N CYS A 32 52.28 -3.27 10.78
CA CYS A 32 52.06 -3.81 9.45
C CYS A 32 53.14 -4.83 9.09
N ALA A 33 52.74 -5.91 8.41
CA ALA A 33 53.63 -6.64 7.51
C ALA A 33 52.87 -7.04 6.28
N SER A 34 53.26 -6.41 5.18
CA SER A 34 52.99 -6.78 3.78
C SER A 34 53.74 -8.05 3.42
N LEU A 35 53.12 -8.94 2.68
CA LEU A 35 53.82 -9.83 1.76
C LEU A 35 53.01 -9.98 0.48
N ALA A 36 53.75 -9.72 -0.59
CA ALA A 36 53.28 -9.71 -2.00
C ALA A 36 53.44 -11.10 -2.64
N ASN A 37 52.66 -11.27 -3.69
CA ASN A 37 52.88 -12.04 -4.90
C ASN A 37 53.04 -13.56 -4.86
N HIS A 38 52.16 -14.21 -5.56
CA HIS A 38 52.58 -15.05 -6.68
C HIS A 38 51.44 -15.31 -7.69
N ASP A 39 51.73 -14.96 -8.94
CA ASP A 39 51.09 -15.34 -10.19
C ASP A 39 51.06 -16.84 -10.38
N SER A 40 49.96 -17.38 -10.95
CA SER A 40 50.05 -18.48 -11.90
C SER A 40 48.86 -18.48 -12.84
N GLN A 41 49.15 -18.05 -14.05
CA GLN A 41 48.37 -18.33 -15.28
C GLN A 41 48.38 -19.84 -15.56
N LEU A 42 47.28 -20.39 -15.91
CA LEU A 42 47.24 -21.62 -16.75
C LEU A 42 46.06 -21.55 -17.72
N SER A 43 46.45 -21.37 -18.97
CA SER A 43 45.66 -21.51 -20.18
C SER A 43 45.50 -23.00 -20.47
N VAL A 44 44.31 -23.46 -20.91
CA VAL A 44 44.17 -24.66 -21.72
C VAL A 44 43.17 -24.39 -22.85
N ARG A 45 43.71 -24.57 -24.05
CA ARG A 45 43.03 -24.58 -25.35
C ARG A 45 42.38 -25.94 -25.63
N SER A 46 41.26 -25.84 -26.31
CA SER A 46 40.80 -26.66 -27.47
C SER A 46 40.72 -28.18 -27.42
N ALA A 47 39.54 -28.70 -27.76
CA ALA A 47 39.41 -29.85 -28.66
C ALA A 47 38.08 -29.82 -29.41
N LEU A 48 38.24 -29.60 -30.72
CA LEU A 48 37.27 -29.86 -31.79
C LEU A 48 37.22 -31.37 -32.10
N ARG A 49 36.07 -31.91 -32.44
CA ARG A 49 35.81 -32.98 -33.46
C ARG A 49 34.31 -33.15 -33.61
N ARG A 50 33.72 -32.75 -34.73
CA ARG A 50 33.51 -33.33 -36.08
C ARG A 50 32.33 -34.28 -36.15
N THR A 51 31.46 -33.87 -37.05
CA THR A 51 30.27 -34.45 -37.68
C THR A 51 30.50 -35.79 -38.42
N PRO A 52 29.50 -36.51 -39.01
CA PRO A 52 29.10 -36.19 -40.37
C PRO A 52 27.59 -36.37 -40.72
N ASP A 53 27.14 -35.52 -41.65
CA ASP A 53 26.68 -35.67 -43.04
C ASP A 53 25.48 -36.58 -43.37
N ALA A 54 24.51 -35.99 -44.08
CA ALA A 54 24.00 -36.38 -45.41
C ALA A 54 22.84 -35.46 -45.81
N GLU A 55 23.06 -34.72 -46.83
CA GLU A 55 22.69 -34.70 -48.26
C GLU A 55 21.26 -34.22 -48.54
N VAL A 56 21.08 -33.03 -49.14
CA VAL A 56 21.16 -32.56 -50.55
C VAL A 56 19.89 -32.76 -51.37
N ARG A 57 19.30 -31.64 -51.84
CA ARG A 57 18.95 -31.23 -53.21
C ARG A 57 18.22 -29.89 -53.13
N LYS A 58 18.71 -28.82 -53.64
CA LYS A 58 18.76 -28.03 -54.89
C LYS A 58 17.51 -28.08 -55.76
N ASP A 59 17.01 -26.92 -56.07
CA ASP A 59 17.02 -26.11 -57.29
C ASP A 59 16.11 -24.89 -57.07
N ALA A 60 16.50 -23.71 -57.26
CA ALA A 60 17.03 -22.87 -58.32
C ALA A 60 15.96 -21.90 -58.89
N ASP A 61 16.38 -20.63 -58.89
CA ASP A 61 16.09 -19.53 -59.84
C ASP A 61 14.71 -18.84 -59.76
N ASP A 62 14.55 -17.53 -59.67
CA ASP A 62 15.13 -16.43 -60.43
C ASP A 62 14.69 -15.06 -59.87
N GLU A 63 15.62 -14.11 -59.76
CA GLU A 63 15.42 -12.65 -59.75
C GLU A 63 15.53 -12.13 -61.21
N PRO A 64 15.35 -10.84 -61.57
CA PRO A 64 15.07 -9.61 -60.89
C PRO A 64 14.14 -8.59 -61.65
N SER A 65 13.84 -7.45 -61.11
CA SER A 65 14.15 -6.14 -61.67
C SER A 65 13.23 -4.99 -61.22
N ARG A 66 13.91 -3.98 -60.73
CA ARG A 66 13.70 -2.53 -60.65
C ARG A 66 12.75 -1.89 -61.70
N LEU A 67 12.02 -0.87 -61.31
CA LEU A 67 12.20 0.52 -61.83
C LEU A 67 11.26 1.50 -61.17
N ALA A 68 11.80 2.68 -60.90
CA ALA A 68 11.19 3.88 -60.33
C ALA A 68 10.52 4.73 -61.44
N TYR A 69 9.78 5.75 -60.97
CA TYR A 69 9.58 7.13 -61.44
C TYR A 69 8.12 7.55 -61.23
N SER A 70 7.80 8.46 -60.35
CA SER A 70 7.84 9.93 -60.40
C SER A 70 6.76 10.63 -61.22
N LEU A 71 6.08 11.55 -60.53
CA LEU A 71 5.60 12.86 -60.94
C LEU A 71 4.17 13.11 -61.50
N CYS A 72 3.52 14.05 -60.81
CA CYS A 72 2.75 15.23 -61.23
C CYS A 72 1.27 15.13 -61.57
N ALA A 73 0.54 15.79 -60.69
CA ALA A 73 -0.40 16.92 -60.92
C ALA A 73 -1.42 16.86 -62.08
N ALA A 74 -2.71 17.02 -61.73
CA ALA A 74 -3.59 18.12 -62.19
C ALA A 74 -5.06 17.83 -61.89
N MET A 75 -5.76 18.76 -61.24
CA MET A 75 -7.22 18.92 -61.30
C MET A 75 -7.61 19.45 -62.68
N PRO A 76 -8.87 19.31 -63.20
CA PRO A 76 -9.96 20.13 -62.73
C PRO A 76 -11.42 19.62 -62.88
N ARG A 77 -12.30 20.31 -62.14
CA ARG A 77 -13.68 20.79 -62.41
C ARG A 77 -14.88 19.86 -62.60
N ARG A 78 -15.80 20.07 -61.65
CA ARG A 78 -17.28 20.18 -61.71
C ARG A 78 -18.05 19.44 -62.79
N CYS A 79 -19.04 18.66 -62.35
CA CYS A 79 -20.41 18.78 -62.85
C CYS A 79 -21.44 18.24 -61.84
N THR A 80 -22.52 18.99 -61.73
CA THR A 80 -23.70 18.80 -60.89
C THR A 80 -24.64 17.76 -61.51
N THR A 81 -25.26 16.89 -60.68
CA THR A 81 -26.70 16.56 -60.83
C THR A 81 -27.21 15.88 -59.53
N ALA A 82 -28.43 16.26 -59.19
CA ALA A 82 -29.23 15.89 -58.05
C ALA A 82 -29.75 14.44 -58.08
N GLY A 83 -29.91 13.84 -56.86
CA GLY A 83 -30.96 12.88 -56.71
C GLY A 83 -30.70 11.71 -55.76
N LYS A 84 -31.43 11.69 -54.65
CA LYS A 84 -31.79 10.57 -53.72
C LYS A 84 -30.83 10.23 -52.62
N SER A 85 -31.28 10.53 -51.40
CA SER A 85 -30.75 10.07 -50.12
C SER A 85 -30.59 8.55 -50.04
N PRO A 86 -29.51 8.09 -49.47
CA PRO A 86 -29.54 6.93 -48.63
C PRO A 86 -29.23 7.33 -47.18
N VAL A 87 -29.86 6.61 -46.28
CA VAL A 87 -29.69 6.54 -44.84
C VAL A 87 -28.24 6.77 -44.45
N SER A 88 -27.99 7.84 -43.70
CA SER A 88 -26.69 8.15 -43.16
C SER A 88 -26.27 7.05 -42.18
N LEU A 89 -25.20 6.33 -42.52
CA LEU A 89 -24.33 5.71 -41.52
C LEU A 89 -23.88 6.85 -40.59
N VAL A 90 -24.37 6.81 -39.36
CA VAL A 90 -23.79 7.58 -38.26
C VAL A 90 -22.38 7.04 -38.07
N GLU A 91 -21.39 7.78 -38.58
CA GLU A 91 -20.00 7.61 -38.14
C GLU A 91 -20.00 7.74 -36.62
N ARG A 92 -19.66 6.64 -35.92
CA ARG A 92 -19.36 6.65 -34.51
C ARG A 92 -18.23 7.65 -34.34
N GLN A 93 -18.52 8.82 -33.79
CA GLN A 93 -17.49 9.72 -33.25
C GLN A 93 -16.94 9.03 -32.04
N ASP A 94 -15.71 8.51 -32.17
CA ASP A 94 -14.91 8.03 -31.05
C ASP A 94 -14.95 9.08 -29.94
N ALA A 95 -15.41 8.67 -28.76
CA ALA A 95 -15.39 9.48 -27.55
C ALA A 95 -13.94 9.74 -27.17
N ARG A 96 -13.35 10.83 -27.69
CA ARG A 96 -11.99 11.25 -27.31
C ARG A 96 -12.06 11.92 -25.95
N PHE A 97 -11.45 11.28 -24.99
CA PHE A 97 -11.15 11.91 -23.71
C PHE A 97 -10.22 13.11 -23.95
N VAL A 98 -10.61 14.27 -23.44
CA VAL A 98 -9.75 15.45 -23.43
C VAL A 98 -8.75 15.25 -22.31
N GLY A 99 -7.51 14.89 -22.65
CA GLY A 99 -6.49 14.56 -21.67
C GLY A 99 -6.21 15.70 -20.69
N VAL A 100 -6.02 15.33 -19.43
CA VAL A 100 -5.42 16.20 -18.41
C VAL A 100 -4.15 16.80 -18.97
N VAL A 101 -3.96 18.11 -18.81
CA VAL A 101 -2.68 18.76 -19.07
C VAL A 101 -1.66 18.14 -18.11
N SER A 102 -0.94 17.15 -18.58
CA SER A 102 0.09 16.46 -17.82
C SER A 102 1.18 17.48 -17.53
N ALA A 103 1.52 17.65 -16.25
CA ALA A 103 2.73 18.36 -15.89
C ALA A 103 3.93 17.70 -16.59
N ALA A 104 4.95 18.48 -16.93
CA ALA A 104 6.12 17.96 -17.61
C ALA A 104 6.75 16.81 -16.80
N PRO A 105 7.24 15.74 -17.46
CA PRO A 105 7.92 14.65 -16.77
C PRO A 105 9.05 15.18 -15.90
N ILE A 106 9.10 14.73 -14.65
CA ILE A 106 10.21 15.03 -13.74
C ILE A 106 11.35 14.09 -14.07
N ARG A 107 12.37 14.62 -14.71
CA ARG A 107 13.61 13.88 -14.93
C ARG A 107 14.41 13.84 -13.65
N LYS A 108 14.73 12.64 -13.20
CA LYS A 108 15.55 12.46 -12.01
C LYS A 108 17.02 12.53 -12.38
N PRO A 109 17.83 13.32 -11.66
CA PRO A 109 19.29 13.23 -11.79
C PRO A 109 19.73 11.81 -11.39
N LEU A 110 20.87 11.38 -11.94
CA LEU A 110 21.52 10.16 -11.46
C LEU A 110 21.69 10.25 -9.94
N PRO A 111 21.34 9.18 -9.17
CA PRO A 111 21.41 9.24 -7.73
C PRO A 111 22.84 9.54 -7.26
N VAL A 112 22.99 10.60 -6.49
CA VAL A 112 24.23 10.88 -5.78
C VAL A 112 24.17 10.12 -4.46
N GLY A 113 25.18 9.29 -4.16
CA GLY A 113 25.27 8.53 -2.91
C GLY A 113 24.67 7.12 -3.02
N VAL A 114 23.50 6.88 -2.42
CA VAL A 114 22.91 5.54 -2.35
C VAL A 114 22.21 5.17 -3.66
N GLU A 115 22.74 4.19 -4.41
CA GLU A 115 22.13 3.72 -5.66
C GLU A 115 20.76 3.03 -5.41
N PRO A 116 19.76 3.19 -6.32
CA PRO A 116 18.49 2.50 -6.22
C PRO A 116 18.64 0.97 -6.23
N ASN A 117 17.79 0.26 -5.47
CA ASN A 117 17.74 -1.20 -5.54
C ASN A 117 17.29 -1.70 -6.93
N LEU A 118 16.35 -0.99 -7.55
CA LEU A 118 15.99 -1.17 -8.95
C LEU A 118 16.77 -0.13 -9.77
N ARG A 119 17.89 -0.52 -10.38
CA ARG A 119 18.77 0.38 -11.15
C ARG A 119 18.27 0.57 -12.57
N ASP A 120 17.93 -0.52 -13.23
CA ASP A 120 17.45 -0.59 -14.61
C ASP A 120 16.14 -1.36 -14.64
N TYR A 121 15.06 -0.69 -14.99
CA TYR A 121 13.74 -1.26 -15.00
C TYR A 121 13.58 -2.36 -16.07
N GLU A 122 14.08 -2.13 -17.29
CA GLU A 122 13.91 -3.10 -18.38
C GLU A 122 14.75 -4.35 -18.14
N ALA A 123 15.98 -4.18 -17.68
CA ALA A 123 16.81 -5.32 -17.29
C ALA A 123 16.19 -6.11 -16.15
N MET A 124 15.64 -5.42 -15.13
CA MET A 124 14.97 -6.07 -14.00
C MET A 124 13.69 -6.78 -14.46
N ARG A 125 12.90 -6.20 -15.36
CA ARG A 125 11.67 -6.80 -15.89
C ARG A 125 11.93 -8.15 -16.56
N VAL A 126 13.08 -8.29 -17.24
CA VAL A 126 13.49 -9.53 -17.87
C VAL A 126 14.08 -10.54 -16.87
N ALA A 127 14.85 -10.06 -15.88
CA ALA A 127 15.59 -10.92 -14.96
C ALA A 127 14.75 -11.36 -13.74
N PHE A 128 13.72 -10.64 -13.39
CA PHE A 128 12.92 -10.90 -12.18
C PHE A 128 12.11 -12.19 -12.31
N SER A 129 12.06 -12.93 -11.20
CA SER A 129 11.07 -13.98 -11.02
C SER A 129 10.68 -14.11 -9.56
N TRP A 130 9.43 -14.46 -9.31
CA TRP A 130 8.94 -14.73 -7.95
C TRP A 130 9.68 -15.87 -7.28
N GLY A 131 10.17 -16.84 -8.07
CA GLY A 131 11.06 -17.91 -7.58
C GLY A 131 12.39 -17.37 -7.05
N ALA A 132 13.00 -16.39 -7.72
CA ALA A 132 14.21 -15.72 -7.22
C ALA A 132 13.93 -14.90 -5.96
N ALA A 133 12.81 -14.14 -5.92
CA ALA A 133 12.38 -13.40 -4.74
C ALA A 133 12.14 -14.34 -3.54
N ARG A 134 11.53 -15.51 -3.78
CA ARG A 134 11.33 -16.56 -2.74
C ARG A 134 12.66 -17.06 -2.17
N ARG A 135 13.67 -17.30 -3.02
CA ARG A 135 15.01 -17.74 -2.58
C ARG A 135 15.79 -16.69 -1.78
N ALA A 136 15.38 -15.44 -1.84
CA ALA A 136 15.96 -14.36 -1.00
C ALA A 136 15.46 -14.39 0.46
N LEU A 137 14.44 -15.20 0.76
CA LEU A 137 13.98 -15.51 2.11
C LEU A 137 14.75 -16.73 2.65
N ALA A 138 14.82 -16.86 3.99
CA ALA A 138 15.44 -18.04 4.59
C ALA A 138 14.56 -19.28 4.43
N GLY A 139 13.25 -19.11 4.57
CA GLY A 139 12.31 -20.21 4.61
C GLY A 139 12.40 -21.04 5.89
N LEU A 140 11.54 -22.03 5.98
CA LEU A 140 11.55 -23.04 7.03
C LEU A 140 11.90 -24.41 6.41
N PRO A 141 12.26 -25.42 7.21
CA PRO A 141 12.46 -26.78 6.75
C PRO A 141 11.28 -27.27 5.87
N ASP A 142 11.57 -28.17 4.95
CA ASP A 142 10.59 -28.79 4.06
C ASP A 142 9.83 -27.81 3.15
N GLY A 143 10.46 -26.66 2.83
CA GLY A 143 9.89 -25.62 1.98
C GLY A 143 8.84 -24.76 2.68
N GLY A 144 8.71 -24.87 3.99
CA GLY A 144 7.81 -24.05 4.81
C GLY A 144 8.14 -22.55 4.73
N LEU A 145 7.19 -21.72 5.14
CA LEU A 145 7.31 -20.28 5.16
C LEU A 145 6.43 -19.68 6.25
N ASN A 146 7.02 -18.83 7.09
CA ASN A 146 6.30 -18.14 8.15
C ASN A 146 6.66 -16.66 8.14
N ILE A 147 5.63 -15.79 8.06
CA ILE A 147 5.82 -14.32 8.00
C ILE A 147 6.53 -13.82 9.27
N GLY A 148 6.14 -14.31 10.47
CA GLY A 148 6.75 -13.91 11.73
C GLY A 148 8.25 -14.27 11.79
N TYR A 149 8.62 -15.47 11.32
CA TYR A 149 10.00 -15.90 11.20
C TYR A 149 10.82 -14.98 10.30
N GLU A 150 10.35 -14.72 9.08
CA GLU A 150 11.08 -13.91 8.11
C GLU A 150 11.23 -12.44 8.54
N ALA A 151 10.22 -11.90 9.24
CA ALA A 151 10.23 -10.52 9.71
C ALA A 151 11.04 -10.34 10.99
N VAL A 152 11.09 -11.31 11.88
CA VAL A 152 11.66 -11.15 13.24
C VAL A 152 12.80 -12.12 13.51
N ASP A 153 12.53 -13.44 13.53
CA ASP A 153 13.51 -14.42 14.03
C ASP A 153 14.76 -14.48 13.18
N ARG A 154 14.58 -14.49 11.86
CA ARG A 154 15.68 -14.44 10.89
C ARG A 154 16.62 -13.25 11.11
N GLN A 155 16.04 -12.07 11.39
CA GLN A 155 16.81 -10.85 11.61
C GLN A 155 17.51 -10.88 12.98
N ALA A 156 16.81 -11.36 14.00
CA ALA A 156 17.33 -11.48 15.37
C ALA A 156 18.44 -12.54 15.50
N ASP A 157 18.39 -13.60 14.67
CA ASP A 157 19.43 -14.64 14.63
C ASP A 157 20.59 -14.29 13.68
N GLY A 158 20.50 -13.14 13.01
CA GLY A 158 21.47 -12.61 12.06
C GLY A 158 22.23 -11.37 12.58
N PRO A 159 22.81 -10.60 11.66
CA PRO A 159 23.62 -9.43 12.01
C PRO A 159 22.82 -8.25 12.56
N PHE A 160 21.48 -8.31 12.55
CA PHE A 160 20.60 -7.22 12.96
C PHE A 160 20.04 -7.39 14.39
N ALA A 161 20.52 -8.37 15.17
CA ALA A 161 20.02 -8.67 16.51
C ALA A 161 19.88 -7.43 17.40
N ASP A 162 20.91 -6.60 17.45
CA ASP A 162 21.00 -5.39 18.26
C ASP A 162 20.48 -4.12 17.55
N THR A 163 20.08 -4.23 16.26
CA THR A 163 19.48 -3.13 15.51
C THR A 163 18.07 -2.86 16.03
N VAL A 164 17.72 -1.59 16.19
CA VAL A 164 16.34 -1.19 16.53
C VAL A 164 15.40 -1.61 15.38
N ALA A 165 14.46 -2.49 15.69
CA ALA A 165 13.42 -2.91 14.76
C ALA A 165 12.23 -1.94 14.75
N LEU A 166 11.79 -1.53 15.94
CA LEU A 166 10.65 -0.65 16.14
C LEU A 166 11.03 0.49 17.09
N ARG A 167 10.81 1.72 16.66
CA ARG A 167 11.02 2.96 17.40
C ARG A 167 9.67 3.63 17.64
N PHE A 168 9.19 3.64 18.88
CA PHE A 168 7.91 4.20 19.26
C PHE A 168 8.08 5.63 19.78
N LEU A 169 7.42 6.57 19.12
CA LEU A 169 7.32 7.97 19.53
C LEU A 169 5.95 8.19 20.15
N ARG A 170 5.93 8.61 21.40
CA ARG A 170 4.72 8.75 22.19
C ARG A 170 4.33 10.23 22.30
N LYS A 171 3.03 10.49 22.24
CA LYS A 171 2.50 11.87 22.40
C LYS A 171 2.76 12.43 23.80
N ARG A 172 2.69 11.57 24.81
CA ARG A 172 2.75 11.97 26.24
C ARG A 172 3.89 11.34 27.04
N ASP A 173 4.45 10.25 26.57
CA ASP A 173 5.45 9.49 27.27
C ASP A 173 6.82 9.58 26.58
N ALA A 174 7.87 9.14 27.25
CA ALA A 174 9.18 9.05 26.65
C ALA A 174 9.17 8.03 25.48
N PRO A 175 9.95 8.28 24.41
CA PRO A 175 10.13 7.34 23.33
C PRO A 175 10.68 5.99 23.85
N SER A 176 10.25 4.90 23.22
CA SER A 176 10.74 3.55 23.50
C SER A 176 11.15 2.84 22.22
N ALA A 177 11.95 1.79 22.34
CA ALA A 177 12.40 1.02 21.20
C ALA A 177 12.50 -0.47 21.55
N LEU A 178 12.37 -1.32 20.52
CA LEU A 178 12.65 -2.75 20.58
C LEU A 178 13.70 -3.08 19.52
N THR A 179 14.79 -3.72 19.91
CA THR A 179 15.72 -4.34 18.95
C THR A 179 15.08 -5.59 18.35
N TYR A 180 15.67 -6.13 17.27
CA TYR A 180 15.18 -7.39 16.70
C TYR A 180 15.26 -8.54 17.70
N ALA A 181 16.32 -8.61 18.53
CA ALA A 181 16.43 -9.61 19.58
C ALA A 181 15.34 -9.46 20.65
N GLN A 182 15.06 -8.24 21.09
CA GLN A 182 13.97 -7.95 22.03
C GLN A 182 12.60 -8.26 21.43
N LEU A 183 12.39 -7.90 20.16
CA LEU A 183 11.15 -8.19 19.44
C LEU A 183 10.93 -9.69 19.28
N LYS A 184 12.00 -10.47 19.02
CA LYS A 184 11.96 -11.93 19.01
C LYS A 184 11.51 -12.49 20.34
N ALA A 185 12.09 -12.02 21.46
CA ALA A 185 11.70 -12.44 22.79
C ALA A 185 10.23 -12.13 23.09
N GLN A 186 9.77 -10.90 22.79
CA GLN A 186 8.38 -10.48 23.02
C GLN A 186 7.38 -11.26 22.15
N THR A 187 7.67 -11.46 20.88
CA THR A 187 6.80 -12.24 19.98
C THR A 187 6.77 -13.72 20.35
N SER A 188 7.88 -14.26 20.91
CA SER A 188 7.91 -15.61 21.46
C SER A 188 7.06 -15.74 22.73
N ARG A 189 7.12 -14.77 23.65
CA ARG A 189 6.21 -14.71 24.80
C ARG A 189 4.75 -14.70 24.36
N PHE A 190 4.40 -13.87 23.36
CA PHE A 190 3.02 -13.80 22.88
C PHE A 190 2.56 -15.12 22.24
N ALA A 191 3.41 -15.78 21.46
CA ALA A 191 3.11 -17.10 20.91
C ALA A 191 2.85 -18.14 22.02
N ASN A 192 3.66 -18.14 23.10
CA ASN A 192 3.40 -18.97 24.28
C ASN A 192 2.11 -18.61 25.04
N VAL A 193 1.71 -17.33 25.03
CA VAL A 193 0.39 -16.90 25.57
C VAL A 193 -0.75 -17.49 24.75
N LEU A 194 -0.63 -17.54 23.43
CA LEU A 194 -1.64 -18.18 22.57
C LEU A 194 -1.80 -19.67 22.88
N ASP A 195 -0.67 -20.40 23.06
CA ASP A 195 -0.68 -21.81 23.48
C ASP A 195 -1.35 -21.98 24.85
N ALA A 196 -1.01 -21.11 25.83
CA ALA A 196 -1.58 -21.17 27.17
C ALA A 196 -3.10 -20.91 27.18
N LEU A 197 -3.58 -20.07 26.28
CA LEU A 197 -5.01 -19.80 26.06
C LEU A 197 -5.66 -20.83 25.13
N ARG A 198 -4.93 -21.82 24.65
CA ARG A 198 -5.41 -22.86 23.70
C ARG A 198 -5.96 -22.28 22.40
N VAL A 199 -5.40 -21.17 21.95
CA VAL A 199 -5.64 -20.66 20.60
C VAL A 199 -4.87 -21.55 19.63
N GLY A 200 -5.56 -22.24 18.72
CA GLY A 200 -4.97 -23.17 17.78
C GLY A 200 -4.39 -22.48 16.53
N ARG A 201 -3.56 -23.22 15.79
CA ARG A 201 -3.08 -22.80 14.47
C ARG A 201 -4.28 -22.59 13.53
N GLY A 202 -4.23 -21.51 12.73
CA GLY A 202 -5.31 -21.12 11.83
C GLY A 202 -6.50 -20.44 12.49
N GLU A 203 -6.59 -20.42 13.85
CA GLU A 203 -7.58 -19.62 14.55
C GLU A 203 -7.25 -18.12 14.46
N ARG A 204 -8.30 -17.28 14.51
CA ARG A 204 -8.17 -15.84 14.22
C ARG A 204 -7.98 -15.05 15.50
N VAL A 205 -6.85 -14.32 15.54
CA VAL A 205 -6.50 -13.36 16.60
C VAL A 205 -6.73 -11.95 16.05
N PHE A 206 -7.72 -11.29 16.62
CA PHE A 206 -8.05 -9.91 16.28
C PHE A 206 -7.33 -8.94 17.21
N VAL A 207 -6.86 -7.82 16.67
CA VAL A 207 -6.23 -6.76 17.46
C VAL A 207 -6.93 -5.44 17.20
N LEU A 208 -7.50 -4.85 18.25
CA LEU A 208 -8.15 -3.54 18.26
C LEU A 208 -7.34 -2.61 19.18
N ALA A 209 -6.34 -1.96 18.63
CA ALA A 209 -5.46 -1.06 19.39
C ALA A 209 -4.98 0.09 18.51
N GLY A 210 -4.49 1.16 19.13
CA GLY A 210 -3.73 2.19 18.45
C GLY A 210 -2.29 1.73 18.16
N ARG A 211 -1.42 2.68 17.79
CA ARG A 211 -0.01 2.41 17.44
C ARG A 211 0.84 2.19 18.69
N ILE A 212 0.55 1.15 19.47
CA ILE A 212 1.25 0.76 20.71
C ILE A 212 2.12 -0.48 20.49
N PRO A 213 3.20 -0.68 21.26
CA PRO A 213 4.11 -1.83 21.11
C PRO A 213 3.39 -3.18 21.11
N GLU A 214 2.37 -3.32 21.95
CA GLU A 214 1.61 -4.56 22.14
C GLU A 214 0.88 -5.00 20.86
N LEU A 215 0.44 -4.05 19.99
CA LEU A 215 -0.15 -4.38 18.70
C LEU A 215 0.86 -5.09 17.80
N TYR A 216 2.07 -4.54 17.69
CA TYR A 216 3.14 -5.10 16.82
C TYR A 216 3.61 -6.46 17.33
N VAL A 217 3.75 -6.59 18.64
CA VAL A 217 4.10 -7.86 19.28
C VAL A 217 3.01 -8.90 19.07
N ALA A 218 1.74 -8.53 19.25
CA ALA A 218 0.60 -9.43 19.04
C ALA A 218 0.50 -9.86 17.57
N ALA A 219 0.65 -8.93 16.62
CA ALA A 219 0.61 -9.24 15.20
C ALA A 219 1.68 -10.27 14.80
N LEU A 220 2.94 -9.97 15.14
CA LEU A 220 4.08 -10.80 14.77
C LEU A 220 4.12 -12.13 15.54
N GLY A 221 3.72 -12.12 16.81
CA GLY A 221 3.61 -13.34 17.64
C GLY A 221 2.50 -14.26 17.17
N THR A 222 1.35 -13.71 16.71
CA THR A 222 0.28 -14.47 16.06
C THR A 222 0.78 -15.19 14.81
N LEU A 223 1.49 -14.46 13.94
CA LEU A 223 2.05 -15.02 12.71
C LEU A 223 3.11 -16.09 12.99
N LYS A 224 3.97 -15.86 13.99
CA LYS A 224 4.96 -16.83 14.48
C LYS A 224 4.31 -18.12 14.98
N HIS A 225 3.22 -18.01 15.71
CA HIS A 225 2.44 -19.12 16.25
C HIS A 225 1.72 -19.92 15.13
N GLY A 226 1.49 -19.34 13.96
CA GLY A 226 0.72 -19.96 12.87
C GLY A 226 -0.79 -19.77 13.02
N SER A 227 -1.23 -18.88 13.89
CA SER A 227 -2.59 -18.35 13.92
C SER A 227 -2.74 -17.20 12.91
N VAL A 228 -3.98 -16.81 12.63
CA VAL A 228 -4.30 -15.79 11.63
C VAL A 228 -4.42 -14.43 12.31
N PHE A 229 -3.64 -13.47 11.88
CA PHE A 229 -3.73 -12.10 12.35
C PHE A 229 -4.81 -11.31 11.58
N SER A 230 -5.71 -10.64 12.30
CA SER A 230 -6.71 -9.73 11.74
C SER A 230 -6.71 -8.40 12.48
N PRO A 231 -6.22 -7.32 11.86
CA PRO A 231 -6.24 -6.00 12.48
C PRO A 231 -7.63 -5.36 12.42
N LEU A 232 -7.97 -4.60 13.45
CA LEU A 232 -9.13 -3.72 13.47
C LEU A 232 -8.69 -2.27 13.63
N PHE A 233 -9.25 -1.41 12.81
CA PHE A 233 -9.00 0.01 12.95
C PHE A 233 -9.61 0.56 14.24
N SER A 234 -8.78 1.14 15.12
CA SER A 234 -9.17 1.57 16.47
C SER A 234 -10.28 2.61 16.52
N ALA A 235 -10.46 3.31 15.41
CA ALA A 235 -11.48 4.33 15.29
C ALA A 235 -12.85 3.80 14.84
N PHE A 236 -13.00 2.54 14.42
CA PHE A 236 -14.30 1.97 14.10
C PHE A 236 -15.29 2.10 15.27
N GLY A 237 -16.56 2.32 14.95
CA GLY A 237 -17.66 2.22 15.92
C GLY A 237 -17.91 0.79 16.39
N PRO A 238 -18.80 0.59 17.38
CA PRO A 238 -19.11 -0.73 17.90
C PRO A 238 -19.61 -1.73 16.85
N GLU A 239 -20.56 -1.35 16.02
CA GLU A 239 -21.17 -2.21 15.01
C GLU A 239 -20.18 -2.75 13.96
N PRO A 240 -19.34 -1.92 13.31
CA PRO A 240 -18.30 -2.40 12.41
C PRO A 240 -17.29 -3.34 13.07
N ILE A 241 -16.99 -3.15 14.35
CA ILE A 241 -16.10 -4.04 15.11
C ILE A 241 -16.79 -5.40 15.29
N GLU A 242 -18.02 -5.41 15.82
CA GLU A 242 -18.81 -6.63 16.06
C GLU A 242 -18.99 -7.43 14.76
N GLN A 243 -19.33 -6.75 13.67
CA GLN A 243 -19.53 -7.38 12.36
C GLN A 243 -18.27 -8.11 11.88
N ARG A 244 -17.09 -7.48 12.01
CA ARG A 244 -15.82 -8.09 11.59
C ARG A 244 -15.39 -9.24 12.50
N LEU A 245 -15.57 -9.11 13.82
CA LEU A 245 -15.32 -10.19 14.77
C LEU A 245 -16.18 -11.41 14.46
N ARG A 246 -17.48 -11.19 14.16
CA ARG A 246 -18.42 -12.25 13.79
C ARG A 246 -18.06 -12.90 12.46
N LEU A 247 -17.91 -12.11 11.39
CA LEU A 247 -17.61 -12.63 10.06
C LEU A 247 -16.25 -13.35 10.02
N GLY A 248 -15.29 -12.86 10.79
CA GLY A 248 -13.97 -13.47 10.87
C GLY A 248 -13.88 -14.64 11.85
N GLY A 249 -14.92 -14.93 12.64
CA GLY A 249 -14.89 -15.98 13.64
C GLY A 249 -13.75 -15.76 14.65
N ALA A 250 -13.73 -14.59 15.29
CA ALA A 250 -12.67 -14.21 16.22
C ALA A 250 -12.59 -15.15 17.42
N LYS A 251 -11.45 -15.79 17.65
CA LYS A 251 -11.18 -16.63 18.82
C LYS A 251 -10.66 -15.82 19.99
N LEU A 252 -9.75 -14.90 19.71
CA LEU A 252 -9.15 -14.00 20.69
C LEU A 252 -9.20 -12.56 20.16
N LEU A 253 -9.50 -11.61 21.05
CA LEU A 253 -9.39 -10.19 20.85
C LEU A 253 -8.34 -9.60 21.79
N VAL A 254 -7.30 -8.96 21.23
CA VAL A 254 -6.37 -8.12 21.99
C VAL A 254 -6.81 -6.67 21.86
N THR A 255 -7.01 -5.97 22.97
CA THR A 255 -7.42 -4.55 22.97
C THR A 255 -6.96 -3.83 24.22
N THR A 256 -7.08 -2.50 24.27
CA THR A 256 -6.81 -1.73 25.49
C THR A 256 -8.04 -1.67 26.39
N SER A 257 -7.83 -1.53 27.73
CA SER A 257 -8.94 -1.33 28.69
C SER A 257 -9.83 -0.15 28.31
N ALA A 258 -9.22 0.94 27.81
CA ALA A 258 -9.93 2.12 27.34
C ALA A 258 -10.82 1.85 26.11
N LEU A 259 -10.30 1.11 25.10
CA LEU A 259 -11.08 0.73 23.91
C LEU A 259 -12.15 -0.30 24.24
N TYR A 260 -11.86 -1.24 25.10
CA TYR A 260 -12.84 -2.24 25.59
C TYR A 260 -14.10 -1.57 26.15
N ARG A 261 -13.91 -0.60 27.05
CA ARG A 261 -15.02 0.16 27.65
C ARG A 261 -15.71 1.06 26.62
N ARG A 262 -14.93 1.88 25.89
CA ARG A 262 -15.46 2.85 24.92
C ARG A 262 -16.24 2.22 23.77
N LYS A 263 -15.85 1.03 23.32
CA LYS A 263 -16.49 0.32 22.20
C LYS A 263 -17.56 -0.67 22.66
N GLY A 264 -17.79 -0.81 23.96
CA GLY A 264 -18.80 -1.72 24.48
C GLY A 264 -18.53 -3.21 24.20
N VAL A 265 -17.25 -3.64 24.25
CA VAL A 265 -16.83 -5.00 23.89
C VAL A 265 -17.49 -6.05 24.77
N ALA A 266 -17.79 -5.74 26.05
CA ALA A 266 -18.51 -6.63 26.96
C ALA A 266 -19.88 -7.06 26.40
N GLU A 267 -20.63 -6.10 25.84
CA GLU A 267 -21.94 -6.37 25.24
C GLU A 267 -21.81 -7.13 23.91
N MET A 268 -20.80 -6.81 23.09
CA MET A 268 -20.53 -7.53 21.84
C MET A 268 -20.23 -9.00 22.12
N ARG A 269 -19.41 -9.29 23.13
CA ARG A 269 -18.97 -10.64 23.49
C ARG A 269 -20.15 -11.58 23.78
N ARG A 270 -21.23 -11.08 24.39
CA ARG A 270 -22.44 -11.87 24.64
C ARG A 270 -23.10 -12.38 23.36
N ARG A 271 -22.89 -11.69 22.24
CA ARG A 271 -23.41 -12.03 20.91
C ARG A 271 -22.38 -12.75 20.01
N LEU A 272 -21.18 -12.98 20.51
CA LEU A 272 -20.05 -13.58 19.79
C LEU A 272 -19.53 -14.82 20.55
N PRO A 273 -20.21 -15.96 20.46
CA PRO A 273 -19.87 -17.17 21.25
C PRO A 273 -18.48 -17.73 20.86
N GLU A 274 -17.99 -17.45 19.66
CA GLU A 274 -16.65 -17.87 19.22
C GLU A 274 -15.52 -17.03 19.82
N LEU A 275 -15.82 -15.84 20.37
CA LEU A 275 -14.86 -14.98 21.04
C LEU A 275 -14.62 -15.47 22.48
N GLU A 276 -13.76 -16.49 22.62
CA GLU A 276 -13.50 -17.13 23.90
C GLU A 276 -12.63 -16.27 24.81
N HIS A 277 -11.66 -15.54 24.23
CA HIS A 277 -10.69 -14.79 25.00
C HIS A 277 -10.65 -13.30 24.62
N VAL A 278 -10.55 -12.45 25.66
CA VAL A 278 -10.23 -11.04 25.52
C VAL A 278 -8.99 -10.75 26.36
N LEU A 279 -7.95 -10.24 25.71
CA LEU A 279 -6.67 -9.91 26.33
C LEU A 279 -6.52 -8.39 26.38
N LEU A 280 -6.47 -7.83 27.59
CA LEU A 280 -6.47 -6.38 27.81
C LEU A 280 -5.07 -5.84 28.10
N VAL A 281 -4.75 -4.73 27.41
CA VAL A 281 -3.59 -3.89 27.65
C VAL A 281 -4.05 -2.66 28.43
N GLY A 282 -3.46 -2.41 29.60
CA GLY A 282 -3.84 -1.28 30.42
C GLY A 282 -3.28 -1.34 31.83
N ASP A 283 -3.89 -0.55 32.72
CA ASP A 283 -3.59 -0.60 34.15
C ASP A 283 -4.13 -1.90 34.77
N GLN A 284 -3.30 -2.52 35.64
CA GLN A 284 -3.61 -3.81 36.20
C GLN A 284 -4.80 -3.76 37.16
N ASP A 285 -4.96 -2.70 37.95
CA ASP A 285 -6.06 -2.56 38.88
C ASP A 285 -7.38 -2.35 38.11
N GLU A 286 -7.35 -1.54 37.02
CA GLU A 286 -8.52 -1.37 36.13
C GLU A 286 -8.94 -2.69 35.45
N ILE A 287 -7.98 -3.52 35.07
CA ILE A 287 -8.26 -4.81 34.38
C ILE A 287 -8.82 -5.81 35.39
N ALA A 288 -8.34 -5.82 36.62
CA ALA A 288 -8.83 -6.70 37.67
C ALA A 288 -10.32 -6.52 38.01
N GLU A 289 -10.87 -5.33 37.76
CA GLU A 289 -12.31 -5.04 37.92
C GLU A 289 -13.20 -5.57 36.78
N ILE A 290 -12.60 -5.98 35.63
CA ILE A 290 -13.34 -6.43 34.45
C ILE A 290 -13.42 -7.97 34.47
N PRO A 291 -14.64 -8.54 34.55
CA PRO A 291 -14.79 -9.99 34.60
C PRO A 291 -14.47 -10.65 33.26
N ASP A 292 -14.03 -11.90 33.32
CA ASP A 292 -13.81 -12.79 32.17
C ASP A 292 -12.85 -12.27 31.10
N VAL A 293 -11.85 -11.49 31.50
CA VAL A 293 -10.75 -11.02 30.64
C VAL A 293 -9.41 -11.45 31.17
N HIS A 294 -8.38 -11.36 30.34
CA HIS A 294 -7.00 -11.65 30.69
C HIS A 294 -6.17 -10.36 30.69
N ASP A 295 -5.26 -10.21 31.65
CA ASP A 295 -4.28 -9.15 31.67
C ASP A 295 -3.09 -9.52 30.77
N TYR A 296 -2.85 -8.69 29.71
CA TYR A 296 -1.75 -8.87 28.76
C TYR A 296 -0.38 -8.90 29.45
N ARG A 297 -0.10 -7.93 30.32
CA ARG A 297 1.19 -7.78 30.99
C ARG A 297 1.47 -8.96 31.92
N LEU A 298 0.46 -9.39 32.62
CA LEU A 298 0.56 -10.53 33.54
C LEU A 298 0.87 -11.84 32.80
N LEU A 299 0.17 -12.11 31.68
CA LEU A 299 0.39 -13.32 30.88
C LEU A 299 1.77 -13.25 30.20
N MET A 300 2.12 -12.13 29.59
CA MET A 300 3.42 -11.92 28.97
C MET A 300 4.59 -12.07 29.96
N GLY A 301 4.43 -11.56 31.19
CA GLY A 301 5.44 -11.68 32.24
C GLY A 301 5.72 -13.12 32.71
N ARG A 302 4.75 -14.03 32.51
CA ARG A 302 4.86 -15.46 32.88
C ARG A 302 5.31 -16.35 31.72
N ALA A 303 5.18 -15.85 30.48
CA ALA A 303 5.46 -16.62 29.28
C ALA A 303 6.97 -16.72 28.99
N PRO A 304 7.48 -17.87 28.53
CA PRO A 304 8.87 -18.03 28.11
C PRO A 304 9.25 -17.11 26.94
N GLU A 305 10.52 -16.67 26.88
CA GLU A 305 11.07 -15.84 25.80
C GLU A 305 11.48 -16.63 24.55
N CYS A 306 11.40 -17.95 24.60
CA CYS A 306 11.72 -18.83 23.49
C CYS A 306 10.43 -19.51 22.98
N TYR A 307 10.33 -19.67 21.68
CA TYR A 307 9.23 -20.35 21.00
C TYR A 307 9.73 -21.02 19.72
N GLU A 308 9.38 -22.27 19.49
CA GLU A 308 9.65 -22.91 18.19
C GLU A 308 8.61 -22.41 17.16
N VAL A 309 9.10 -21.68 16.17
CA VAL A 309 8.24 -21.11 15.13
C VAL A 309 7.41 -22.21 14.44
N ALA A 310 6.11 -21.98 14.33
CA ALA A 310 5.23 -22.95 13.68
C ALA A 310 5.67 -23.23 12.24
N ARG A 311 5.80 -24.51 11.90
CA ARG A 311 6.14 -24.98 10.53
C ARG A 311 4.94 -24.82 9.63
N THR A 312 4.67 -23.59 9.19
CA THR A 312 3.57 -23.28 8.29
C THR A 312 3.97 -23.53 6.83
N ARG A 313 3.00 -24.01 6.02
CA ARG A 313 3.17 -24.09 4.58
C ARG A 313 2.93 -22.71 3.96
N PRO A 314 3.52 -22.43 2.77
CA PRO A 314 3.33 -21.13 2.09
C PRO A 314 1.86 -20.76 1.88
N GLY A 315 1.00 -21.73 1.55
CA GLY A 315 -0.42 -21.55 1.28
C GLY A 315 -1.33 -21.53 2.52
N GLU A 316 -0.80 -21.67 3.75
CA GLU A 316 -1.62 -21.56 4.95
C GLU A 316 -1.99 -20.10 5.22
N MET A 317 -3.26 -19.89 5.62
CA MET A 317 -3.81 -18.57 5.95
C MET A 317 -2.99 -17.92 7.08
N ALA A 318 -2.63 -16.66 6.87
CA ALA A 318 -1.82 -15.88 7.82
C ALA A 318 -2.49 -14.55 8.20
N LEU A 319 -3.13 -13.89 7.24
CA LEU A 319 -3.72 -12.56 7.42
C LEU A 319 -5.18 -12.57 6.95
N LEU A 320 -6.02 -11.82 7.68
CA LEU A 320 -7.41 -11.57 7.31
C LEU A 320 -7.67 -10.07 7.35
N HIS A 321 -7.79 -9.45 6.17
CA HIS A 321 -8.05 -8.02 6.04
C HIS A 321 -9.47 -7.76 5.57
N PHE A 322 -10.20 -6.92 6.29
CA PHE A 322 -11.54 -6.53 5.91
C PHE A 322 -11.55 -5.28 5.05
N THR A 323 -12.21 -5.36 3.89
CA THR A 323 -12.48 -4.22 3.02
C THR A 323 -13.94 -3.79 3.13
N SER A 324 -14.21 -2.50 2.88
CA SER A 324 -15.58 -2.01 2.73
C SER A 324 -16.13 -2.47 1.37
N GLY A 325 -17.06 -3.40 1.37
CA GLY A 325 -17.76 -3.80 0.14
C GLY A 325 -18.62 -2.65 -0.42
N THR A 326 -18.81 -2.62 -1.74
CA THR A 326 -19.76 -1.71 -2.41
C THR A 326 -21.20 -1.90 -1.91
N THR A 327 -21.53 -3.09 -1.38
CA THR A 327 -22.83 -3.46 -0.83
C THR A 327 -23.01 -3.13 0.65
N GLY A 328 -22.03 -2.49 1.30
CA GLY A 328 -22.07 -2.12 2.72
C GLY A 328 -21.60 -3.20 3.70
N THR A 329 -21.62 -4.48 3.32
CA THR A 329 -21.09 -5.56 4.17
C THR A 329 -19.59 -5.71 3.95
N PRO A 330 -18.75 -5.71 5.02
CA PRO A 330 -17.32 -5.90 4.87
C PRO A 330 -16.98 -7.31 4.39
N LYS A 331 -15.96 -7.39 3.51
CA LYS A 331 -15.43 -8.65 2.95
C LYS A 331 -14.10 -8.95 3.61
N GLY A 332 -13.90 -10.18 4.07
CA GLY A 332 -12.62 -10.63 4.65
C GLY A 332 -11.71 -11.22 3.59
N ALA A 333 -10.75 -10.45 3.07
CA ALA A 333 -9.75 -10.95 2.13
C ALA A 333 -8.72 -11.82 2.85
N VAL A 334 -8.53 -13.05 2.37
CA VAL A 334 -7.65 -14.07 2.94
C VAL A 334 -6.28 -14.01 2.29
N HIS A 335 -5.23 -13.79 3.07
CA HIS A 335 -3.84 -13.87 2.64
C HIS A 335 -3.09 -14.98 3.37
N VAL A 336 -2.07 -15.51 2.71
CA VAL A 336 -1.31 -16.67 3.16
C VAL A 336 0.12 -16.28 3.52
N HIS A 337 0.87 -17.17 4.17
CA HIS A 337 2.26 -16.91 4.54
C HIS A 337 3.17 -16.58 3.34
N GLU A 338 2.83 -17.05 2.14
CA GLU A 338 3.57 -16.74 0.91
C GLU A 338 3.59 -15.24 0.55
N ALA A 339 2.64 -14.45 1.04
CA ALA A 339 2.58 -13.01 0.81
C ALA A 339 3.88 -12.27 1.22
N VAL A 340 4.64 -12.82 2.18
CA VAL A 340 5.93 -12.24 2.62
C VAL A 340 6.94 -12.12 1.48
N VAL A 341 6.87 -12.98 0.47
CA VAL A 341 7.74 -12.93 -0.72
C VAL A 341 7.53 -11.60 -1.46
N ALA A 342 6.26 -11.26 -1.70
CA ALA A 342 5.91 -10.01 -2.37
C ALA A 342 6.15 -8.80 -1.46
N HIS A 343 5.81 -8.88 -0.17
CA HIS A 343 6.07 -7.79 0.78
C HIS A 343 7.55 -7.42 0.80
N ARG A 344 8.45 -8.41 0.89
CA ARG A 344 9.89 -8.16 0.88
C ARG A 344 10.36 -7.60 -0.46
N ALA A 345 9.94 -8.21 -1.58
CA ALA A 345 10.36 -7.79 -2.92
C ALA A 345 9.90 -6.36 -3.23
N THR A 346 8.65 -6.01 -2.92
CA THR A 346 8.11 -4.67 -3.16
C THR A 346 8.67 -3.64 -2.19
N GLY A 347 8.90 -3.99 -0.92
CA GLY A 347 9.63 -3.14 0.03
C GLY A 347 11.03 -2.78 -0.50
N GLN A 348 11.74 -3.76 -1.05
CA GLN A 348 13.08 -3.56 -1.61
C GLN A 348 13.06 -2.78 -2.93
N LEU A 349 12.25 -3.18 -3.91
CA LEU A 349 12.32 -2.64 -5.28
C LEU A 349 11.50 -1.35 -5.45
N VAL A 350 10.36 -1.22 -4.77
CA VAL A 350 9.46 -0.08 -4.92
C VAL A 350 9.74 1.00 -3.87
N LEU A 351 9.77 0.63 -2.59
CA LEU A 351 10.06 1.57 -1.50
C LEU A 351 11.57 1.79 -1.30
N ASP A 352 12.41 1.14 -2.10
CA ASP A 352 13.87 1.24 -2.06
C ASP A 352 14.48 0.97 -0.68
N LEU A 353 13.82 0.13 0.13
CA LEU A 353 14.25 -0.20 1.48
C LEU A 353 15.48 -1.10 1.48
N ARG A 354 16.38 -0.86 2.42
CA ARG A 354 17.61 -1.64 2.61
C ARG A 354 18.00 -1.71 4.09
N PRO A 355 18.84 -2.68 4.47
CA PRO A 355 19.35 -2.74 5.84
C PRO A 355 19.98 -1.43 6.29
N GLY A 356 19.68 -1.02 7.53
CA GLY A 356 20.18 0.21 8.12
C GLY A 356 19.38 1.47 7.83
N ASP A 357 18.30 1.37 7.02
CA ASP A 357 17.36 2.47 6.84
C ASP A 357 16.52 2.71 8.07
N VAL A 358 16.13 3.96 8.26
CA VAL A 358 15.02 4.38 9.10
C VAL A 358 13.82 4.68 8.20
N PHE A 359 12.75 3.94 8.40
CA PHE A 359 11.53 3.98 7.60
C PHE A 359 10.35 4.42 8.42
N TRP A 360 9.57 5.34 7.89
CA TRP A 360 8.33 5.77 8.52
C TRP A 360 7.12 5.56 7.61
N CYS A 361 6.28 4.61 7.99
CA CYS A 361 4.96 4.41 7.39
C CYS A 361 3.91 5.04 8.30
N THR A 362 3.20 6.04 7.79
CA THR A 362 2.17 6.75 8.57
C THR A 362 0.81 6.09 8.52
N ALA A 363 0.63 5.03 7.72
CA ALA A 363 -0.61 4.28 7.65
C ALA A 363 -0.92 3.58 8.99
N ASP A 364 -2.19 3.57 9.38
CA ASP A 364 -2.64 2.88 10.59
C ASP A 364 -2.49 1.36 10.44
N PRO A 365 -1.94 0.64 11.44
CA PRO A 365 -1.78 -0.82 11.40
C PRO A 365 -3.11 -1.58 11.36
N GLY A 366 -4.23 -0.93 11.63
CA GLY A 366 -5.59 -1.46 11.45
C GLY A 366 -6.01 -1.62 9.98
N TRP A 367 -5.21 -1.10 9.03
CA TRP A 367 -5.39 -1.25 7.60
C TRP A 367 -4.31 -2.13 6.97
N VAL A 368 -4.61 -2.70 5.79
CA VAL A 368 -3.65 -3.56 5.07
C VAL A 368 -2.32 -2.88 4.82
N THR A 369 -2.29 -1.57 4.52
CA THR A 369 -1.04 -0.81 4.30
C THR A 369 -0.18 -0.79 5.55
N GLY A 370 -0.77 -0.49 6.71
CA GLY A 370 -0.04 -0.46 7.98
C GLY A 370 0.48 -1.85 8.37
N THR A 371 -0.26 -2.93 8.08
CA THR A 371 0.21 -4.30 8.31
C THR A 371 1.31 -4.69 7.33
N SER A 372 1.06 -4.56 6.01
CA SER A 372 2.00 -5.06 4.98
C SER A 372 3.28 -4.25 4.91
N TYR A 373 3.18 -2.91 4.97
CA TYR A 373 4.32 -2.00 4.81
C TYR A 373 4.71 -1.23 6.07
N GLY A 374 3.83 -1.11 7.06
CA GLY A 374 4.19 -0.57 8.37
C GLY A 374 4.82 -1.60 9.32
N ILE A 375 4.59 -2.90 9.06
CA ILE A 375 5.09 -4.00 9.91
C ILE A 375 5.94 -4.99 9.08
N ILE A 376 5.33 -5.74 8.14
CA ILE A 376 5.95 -6.95 7.57
C ILE A 376 7.12 -6.62 6.64
N ALA A 377 6.89 -5.85 5.58
CA ALA A 377 7.88 -5.61 4.54
C ALA A 377 9.20 -5.03 5.07
N PRO A 378 9.22 -3.93 5.84
CA PRO A 378 10.46 -3.32 6.33
C PRO A 378 11.22 -4.25 7.27
N LEU A 379 10.51 -4.96 8.17
CA LEU A 379 11.17 -5.86 9.12
C LEU A 379 11.86 -7.04 8.41
N THR A 380 11.34 -7.54 7.28
CA THR A 380 12.02 -8.58 6.47
C THR A 380 13.34 -8.12 5.86
N LEU A 381 13.62 -6.81 5.88
CA LEU A 381 14.79 -6.17 5.27
C LEU A 381 15.79 -5.64 6.32
N GLY A 382 15.56 -5.84 7.61
CA GLY A 382 16.44 -5.36 8.67
C GLY A 382 16.39 -3.83 8.86
N VAL A 383 15.23 -3.23 8.62
CA VAL A 383 14.98 -1.78 8.65
C VAL A 383 14.45 -1.37 10.02
N THR A 384 14.79 -0.16 10.50
CA THR A 384 14.17 0.45 11.67
C THR A 384 12.86 1.12 11.28
N CYS A 385 11.74 0.70 11.88
CA CYS A 385 10.44 1.31 11.66
C CYS A 385 10.13 2.35 12.73
N VAL A 386 9.85 3.59 12.32
CA VAL A 386 9.33 4.64 13.21
C VAL A 386 7.82 4.47 13.32
N VAL A 387 7.31 4.54 14.53
CA VAL A 387 5.89 4.44 14.89
C VAL A 387 5.54 5.63 15.75
N ASP A 388 4.69 6.51 15.24
CA ASP A 388 4.18 7.68 15.97
C ASP A 388 2.72 7.48 16.38
N ASP A 389 2.40 7.63 17.67
CA ASP A 389 1.04 7.44 18.21
C ASP A 389 0.19 8.72 18.18
N ALA A 390 0.78 9.86 17.78
CA ALA A 390 0.06 11.14 17.71
C ALA A 390 -0.70 11.30 16.40
N GLU A 391 -1.65 12.22 16.41
CA GLU A 391 -2.31 12.73 15.21
C GLU A 391 -1.34 13.57 14.38
N LEU A 392 -1.71 13.82 13.10
CA LEU A 392 -0.91 14.64 12.21
C LEU A 392 -0.86 16.08 12.73
N GLU A 393 0.36 16.54 12.99
CA GLU A 393 0.73 17.92 13.28
C GLU A 393 2.00 18.24 12.49
N ALA A 394 2.00 19.31 11.70
CA ALA A 394 3.07 19.56 10.73
C ALA A 394 4.45 19.68 11.39
N ASP A 395 4.58 20.50 12.43
CA ASP A 395 5.85 20.69 13.17
C ASP A 395 6.38 19.36 13.75
N ARG A 396 5.48 18.56 14.36
CA ARG A 396 5.84 17.24 14.88
C ARG A 396 6.33 16.31 13.78
N TRP A 397 5.66 16.31 12.63
CA TRP A 397 6.04 15.42 11.52
C TRP A 397 7.39 15.80 10.91
N TYR A 398 7.65 17.11 10.72
CA TYR A 398 8.97 17.57 10.26
C TYR A 398 10.07 17.25 11.28
N ARG A 399 9.81 17.41 12.58
CA ARG A 399 10.75 16.97 13.64
C ARG A 399 11.02 15.47 13.60
N ILE A 400 10.01 14.63 13.39
CA ILE A 400 10.23 13.20 13.27
C ILE A 400 11.13 12.88 12.08
N LEU A 401 10.89 13.49 10.92
CA LEU A 401 11.74 13.29 9.74
C LEU A 401 13.20 13.69 10.02
N GLN A 402 13.41 14.78 10.73
CA GLN A 402 14.73 15.30 11.13
C GLN A 402 15.38 14.44 12.23
N ASP A 403 14.72 14.34 13.39
CA ASP A 403 15.33 13.83 14.63
C ASP A 403 15.58 12.32 14.58
N GLU A 404 14.67 11.56 13.96
CA GLU A 404 14.82 10.13 13.71
C GLU A 404 15.61 9.84 12.42
N ARG A 405 16.03 10.89 11.67
CA ARG A 405 16.80 10.80 10.41
C ARG A 405 16.17 9.83 9.41
N VAL A 406 14.87 10.00 9.17
CA VAL A 406 14.08 9.13 8.30
C VAL A 406 14.65 9.13 6.88
N ASN A 407 14.96 7.94 6.35
CA ASN A 407 15.49 7.78 5.00
C ASN A 407 14.39 7.59 3.95
N VAL A 408 13.33 6.87 4.32
CA VAL A 408 12.20 6.57 3.44
C VAL A 408 10.90 6.86 4.19
N TRP A 409 10.06 7.66 3.57
CA TRP A 409 8.77 8.06 4.12
C TRP A 409 7.63 7.59 3.23
N TYR A 410 6.67 6.85 3.80
CA TYR A 410 5.52 6.28 3.12
C TYR A 410 4.23 6.79 3.75
N THR A 411 3.50 7.64 3.03
CA THR A 411 2.37 8.39 3.60
C THR A 411 1.19 8.49 2.62
N ALA A 412 0.08 9.08 3.06
CA ALA A 412 -1.11 9.26 2.23
C ALA A 412 -1.13 10.64 1.55
N PRO A 413 -1.75 10.79 0.36
CA PRO A 413 -1.95 12.08 -0.30
C PRO A 413 -2.66 13.11 0.60
N THR A 414 -3.61 12.66 1.42
CA THR A 414 -4.30 13.55 2.38
C THR A 414 -3.33 14.20 3.36
N ALA A 415 -2.37 13.45 3.90
CA ALA A 415 -1.35 14.02 4.79
C ALA A 415 -0.46 15.04 4.06
N LEU A 416 -0.06 14.74 2.82
CA LEU A 416 0.71 15.67 2.01
C LEU A 416 -0.06 16.95 1.70
N ARG A 417 -1.37 16.86 1.43
CA ARG A 417 -2.23 18.05 1.26
C ARG A 417 -2.28 18.90 2.52
N MET A 418 -2.36 18.28 3.70
CA MET A 418 -2.35 19.02 4.97
C MET A 418 -1.02 19.76 5.18
N LEU A 419 0.11 19.14 4.89
CA LEU A 419 1.43 19.77 4.96
C LEU A 419 1.60 20.87 3.89
N LYS A 420 1.09 20.66 2.68
CA LYS A 420 1.09 21.68 1.62
C LYS A 420 0.35 22.95 2.02
N ARG A 421 -0.76 22.84 2.78
CA ARG A 421 -1.49 24.00 3.30
C ARG A 421 -0.68 24.86 4.29
N VAL A 422 0.26 24.24 5.00
CA VAL A 422 1.15 24.97 5.93
C VAL A 422 2.24 25.71 5.16
N GLY A 423 2.58 25.27 3.96
CA GLY A 423 3.57 25.88 3.08
C GLY A 423 4.87 25.07 2.96
N ALA A 424 5.56 25.20 1.81
CA ALA A 424 6.82 24.53 1.58
C ALA A 424 7.97 25.13 2.43
N ASP A 425 7.92 26.43 2.71
CA ASP A 425 8.95 27.13 3.49
C ASP A 425 9.14 26.55 4.88
N VAL A 426 8.07 26.06 5.50
CA VAL A 426 8.12 25.42 6.82
C VAL A 426 9.00 24.16 6.80
N ALA A 427 8.97 23.38 5.70
CA ALA A 427 9.84 22.21 5.56
C ALA A 427 11.33 22.58 5.53
N HIS A 428 11.65 23.77 5.03
CA HIS A 428 13.03 24.26 4.94
C HIS A 428 13.63 24.70 6.29
N GLU A 429 12.83 24.79 7.35
CA GLU A 429 13.29 25.06 8.71
C GLU A 429 13.92 23.82 9.38
N TYR A 430 13.80 22.63 8.75
CA TYR A 430 14.25 21.36 9.30
C TYR A 430 15.37 20.73 8.47
N ASP A 431 16.28 19.99 9.12
CA ASP A 431 17.31 19.20 8.43
C ASP A 431 16.71 17.87 7.93
N LEU A 432 16.23 17.87 6.70
CA LEU A 432 15.67 16.71 6.02
C LEU A 432 16.69 15.96 5.16
N GLY A 433 17.99 16.24 5.31
CA GLY A 433 19.07 15.68 4.47
C GLY A 433 19.22 14.14 4.54
N ALA A 434 18.62 13.47 5.53
CA ALA A 434 18.58 12.01 5.58
C ALA A 434 17.51 11.41 4.66
N LEU A 435 16.45 12.17 4.33
CA LEU A 435 15.33 11.72 3.52
C LEU A 435 15.77 11.57 2.06
N ARG A 436 15.61 10.38 1.48
CA ARG A 436 16.00 10.10 0.08
C ARG A 436 14.86 9.60 -0.79
N PHE A 437 13.73 9.21 -0.20
CA PHE A 437 12.60 8.68 -0.95
C PHE A 437 11.28 8.94 -0.21
N ILE A 438 10.32 9.47 -0.95
CA ILE A 438 8.95 9.70 -0.46
C ILE A 438 8.01 8.93 -1.38
N ALA A 439 7.16 8.07 -0.78
CA ALA A 439 6.13 7.34 -1.50
C ALA A 439 4.74 7.64 -0.93
N SER A 440 3.73 7.55 -1.79
CA SER A 440 2.34 7.84 -1.46
C SER A 440 1.44 6.65 -1.77
N VAL A 441 0.37 6.49 -0.98
CA VAL A 441 -0.51 5.31 -1.04
C VAL A 441 -1.92 5.61 -0.51
N GLY A 442 -2.87 4.79 -0.94
CA GLY A 442 -4.21 4.69 -0.36
C GLY A 442 -5.29 5.44 -1.13
N GLU A 443 -4.93 6.47 -1.86
CA GLU A 443 -5.76 7.23 -2.79
C GLU A 443 -4.90 7.72 -3.96
N PRO A 444 -5.46 8.06 -5.12
CA PRO A 444 -4.70 8.60 -6.23
C PRO A 444 -3.95 9.88 -5.84
N LEU A 445 -2.69 9.98 -6.26
CA LEU A 445 -1.85 11.14 -5.97
C LEU A 445 -2.02 12.22 -7.03
N ASN A 446 -2.46 13.40 -6.61
CA ASN A 446 -2.60 14.55 -7.50
C ASN A 446 -1.25 14.98 -8.08
N PRO A 447 -1.17 15.35 -9.38
CA PRO A 447 0.07 15.79 -10.03
C PRO A 447 0.78 16.92 -9.28
N GLU A 448 0.01 17.86 -8.74
CA GLU A 448 0.53 19.01 -7.99
C GLU A 448 1.29 18.62 -6.70
N LEU A 449 0.88 17.53 -6.02
CA LEU A 449 1.58 17.05 -4.83
C LEU A 449 2.93 16.39 -5.17
N VAL A 450 3.03 15.79 -6.36
CA VAL A 450 4.30 15.25 -6.87
C VAL A 450 5.30 16.38 -7.07
N VAL A 451 4.86 17.49 -7.68
CA VAL A 451 5.68 18.67 -7.92
C VAL A 451 6.01 19.41 -6.61
N TRP A 452 5.01 19.60 -5.75
CA TRP A 452 5.19 20.21 -4.44
C TRP A 452 6.24 19.49 -3.57
N GLY A 453 6.32 18.15 -3.69
CA GLY A 453 7.36 17.39 -3.00
C GLY A 453 8.77 17.83 -3.37
N GLN A 454 9.02 18.25 -4.63
CA GLN A 454 10.31 18.82 -5.02
C GLN A 454 10.58 20.20 -4.40
N GLU A 455 9.54 21.01 -4.27
CA GLU A 455 9.62 22.32 -3.63
C GLU A 455 9.92 22.18 -2.13
N ALA A 456 9.16 21.36 -1.42
CA ALA A 456 9.22 21.24 0.04
C ALA A 456 10.40 20.37 0.52
N PHE A 457 10.74 19.31 -0.19
CA PHE A 457 11.70 18.29 0.28
C PHE A 457 12.91 18.13 -0.65
N GLY A 458 12.95 18.82 -1.79
CA GLY A 458 13.93 18.55 -2.85
C GLY A 458 13.74 17.18 -3.53
N LEU A 459 12.65 16.49 -3.25
CA LEU A 459 12.35 15.14 -3.72
C LEU A 459 10.93 15.05 -4.26
N PRO A 460 10.68 14.44 -5.44
CA PRO A 460 9.33 14.19 -5.89
C PRO A 460 8.66 13.10 -5.04
N VAL A 461 7.34 13.17 -4.90
CA VAL A 461 6.56 12.10 -4.28
C VAL A 461 6.26 11.00 -5.32
N HIS A 462 6.48 9.74 -4.95
CA HIS A 462 6.30 8.58 -5.82
C HIS A 462 4.95 7.93 -5.54
N ASP A 463 4.04 7.97 -6.50
CA ASP A 463 2.77 7.25 -6.39
C ASP A 463 2.96 5.75 -6.63
N ASN A 464 2.10 4.94 -6.01
CA ASN A 464 1.99 3.52 -6.28
C ASN A 464 0.54 3.05 -6.12
N TRP A 465 0.22 2.00 -6.86
CA TRP A 465 -1.11 1.42 -6.87
C TRP A 465 -1.09 -0.04 -6.42
N TRP A 466 -2.04 -0.38 -5.56
CA TRP A 466 -2.36 -1.73 -5.13
C TRP A 466 -3.68 -1.76 -4.36
N GLN A 467 -4.19 -2.95 -4.11
CA GLN A 467 -5.43 -3.20 -3.40
C GLN A 467 -5.22 -4.16 -2.24
N THR A 468 -6.18 -4.26 -1.34
CA THR A 468 -6.16 -5.29 -0.29
C THR A 468 -6.07 -6.68 -0.94
N GLU A 469 -6.81 -6.90 -2.01
CA GLU A 469 -6.88 -8.14 -2.78
C GLU A 469 -5.54 -8.49 -3.45
N THR A 470 -4.77 -7.51 -3.89
CA THR A 470 -3.42 -7.77 -4.43
C THR A 470 -2.40 -8.07 -3.33
N GLY A 471 -2.65 -7.63 -2.10
CA GLY A 471 -1.84 -7.86 -0.92
C GLY A 471 -0.45 -7.20 -0.94
N GLY A 472 -0.10 -6.49 -2.01
CA GLY A 472 1.14 -5.78 -2.18
C GLY A 472 1.13 -4.87 -3.40
N ILE A 473 2.16 -4.02 -3.56
CA ILE A 473 2.27 -3.03 -4.62
C ILE A 473 2.46 -3.72 -5.98
N MET A 474 1.61 -3.34 -6.95
CA MET A 474 1.59 -3.92 -8.30
C MET A 474 2.09 -2.95 -9.37
N ILE A 475 1.82 -1.65 -9.21
CA ILE A 475 2.25 -0.59 -10.13
C ILE A 475 2.88 0.52 -9.29
N ALA A 476 4.00 1.08 -9.74
CA ALA A 476 4.71 2.11 -8.98
C ALA A 476 5.57 3.03 -9.84
N ASN A 477 5.86 4.21 -9.30
CA ASN A 477 6.95 5.07 -9.72
C ASN A 477 8.22 4.66 -8.97
N TYR A 478 9.28 4.31 -9.69
CA TYR A 478 10.54 3.81 -9.11
C TYR A 478 11.56 4.93 -8.94
N ARG A 479 12.45 4.76 -7.96
CA ARG A 479 13.49 5.75 -7.68
C ARG A 479 14.43 6.01 -8.86
N SER A 480 14.70 5.01 -9.69
CA SER A 480 15.59 5.11 -10.86
C SER A 480 14.93 5.64 -12.13
N MET A 481 13.59 5.82 -12.13
CA MET A 481 12.84 6.21 -13.32
C MET A 481 12.32 7.63 -13.22
N ASP A 482 12.14 8.28 -14.37
CA ASP A 482 11.44 9.55 -14.47
C ASP A 482 9.99 9.39 -13.97
N ILE A 483 9.46 10.44 -13.34
CA ILE A 483 8.07 10.46 -12.89
C ILE A 483 7.24 11.25 -13.91
N ARG A 484 6.09 10.72 -14.25
CA ARG A 484 5.00 11.43 -14.92
C ARG A 484 3.97 11.83 -13.86
N PRO A 485 3.94 13.10 -13.44
CA PRO A 485 3.03 13.52 -12.37
C PRO A 485 1.58 13.15 -12.67
N GLY A 486 0.92 12.46 -11.73
CA GLY A 486 -0.43 11.91 -11.89
C GLY A 486 -0.50 10.47 -12.40
N SER A 487 0.62 9.88 -12.85
CA SER A 487 0.64 8.45 -13.18
C SER A 487 0.93 7.61 -11.95
N MET A 488 0.32 6.42 -11.87
CA MET A 488 0.64 5.40 -10.88
C MET A 488 2.03 4.78 -11.11
N GLY A 489 2.67 5.05 -12.27
CA GLY A 489 3.94 4.48 -12.68
C GLY A 489 3.79 3.28 -13.60
N ARG A 490 4.74 2.33 -13.51
CA ARG A 490 4.81 1.12 -14.34
C ARG A 490 4.66 -0.14 -13.48
N PRO A 491 4.20 -1.27 -14.06
CA PRO A 491 4.02 -2.52 -13.35
C PRO A 491 5.30 -2.97 -12.64
N LEU A 492 5.16 -3.61 -11.47
CA LEU A 492 6.28 -4.26 -10.81
C LEU A 492 6.87 -5.34 -11.76
N PRO A 493 8.19 -5.45 -11.88
CA PRO A 493 8.81 -6.60 -12.53
C PRO A 493 8.21 -7.91 -12.01
N GLY A 494 7.70 -8.76 -12.93
CA GLY A 494 6.99 -9.99 -12.58
C GLY A 494 5.48 -9.83 -12.40
N ILE A 495 4.92 -8.65 -12.66
CA ILE A 495 3.47 -8.40 -12.78
C ILE A 495 3.12 -8.13 -14.23
N ASP A 496 2.21 -8.95 -14.76
CA ASP A 496 1.61 -8.76 -16.07
C ASP A 496 0.31 -7.99 -15.89
N ALA A 497 0.31 -6.72 -16.32
CA ALA A 497 -0.80 -5.79 -16.21
C ALA A 497 -1.25 -5.33 -17.59
N ALA A 498 -2.55 -5.32 -17.82
CA ALA A 498 -3.16 -4.90 -19.08
C ALA A 498 -4.40 -4.01 -18.82
N VAL A 499 -4.93 -3.45 -19.89
CA VAL A 499 -6.19 -2.70 -19.90
C VAL A 499 -7.21 -3.53 -20.67
N ALA A 500 -8.32 -3.90 -20.03
CA ALA A 500 -9.39 -4.67 -20.63
C ALA A 500 -10.55 -3.75 -21.11
N ARG A 501 -11.12 -4.06 -22.27
CA ARG A 501 -12.28 -3.35 -22.81
C ARG A 501 -13.51 -3.63 -21.97
N ARG A 502 -14.35 -2.62 -21.81
CA ARG A 502 -15.69 -2.74 -21.19
C ARG A 502 -16.76 -2.34 -22.22
N ASP A 503 -17.90 -2.99 -22.12
CA ASP A 503 -19.07 -2.67 -22.95
C ASP A 503 -19.87 -1.47 -22.39
N ASP A 504 -21.02 -1.18 -23.01
CA ASP A 504 -21.91 -0.07 -22.63
C ASP A 504 -22.60 -0.33 -21.26
N GLU A 505 -22.74 -1.60 -20.85
CA GLU A 505 -23.26 -2.03 -19.55
C GLU A 505 -22.21 -2.00 -18.45
N ASP A 506 -20.95 -1.64 -18.80
CA ASP A 506 -19.81 -1.55 -17.89
C ASP A 506 -19.29 -2.94 -17.42
N GLU A 507 -19.46 -3.97 -18.28
CA GLU A 507 -18.94 -5.32 -18.06
C GLU A 507 -17.72 -5.59 -18.95
N PRO A 508 -16.78 -6.47 -18.51
CA PRO A 508 -15.62 -6.84 -19.32
C PRO A 508 -16.03 -7.55 -20.63
N VAL A 509 -15.51 -7.10 -21.74
CA VAL A 509 -15.78 -7.74 -23.05
C VAL A 509 -15.01 -9.05 -23.16
N ILE A 510 -15.75 -10.15 -23.34
CA ILE A 510 -15.20 -11.50 -23.51
C ILE A 510 -15.26 -11.86 -25.00
N ALA A 511 -14.13 -12.18 -25.59
CA ALA A 511 -14.04 -12.68 -26.95
C ALA A 511 -14.65 -14.08 -27.09
N PRO A 512 -15.02 -14.53 -28.32
CA PRO A 512 -15.64 -15.84 -28.53
C PRO A 512 -14.81 -17.04 -28.06
N ASP A 513 -13.49 -16.89 -27.93
CA ASP A 513 -12.58 -17.91 -27.41
C ASP A 513 -12.49 -17.92 -25.88
N GLY A 514 -13.24 -17.04 -25.18
CA GLY A 514 -13.26 -16.92 -23.73
C GLY A 514 -12.16 -16.03 -23.17
N SER A 515 -11.31 -15.41 -23.99
CA SER A 515 -10.32 -14.43 -23.54
C SER A 515 -10.93 -13.04 -23.32
N LEU A 516 -10.29 -12.21 -22.48
CA LEU A 516 -10.62 -10.78 -22.38
C LEU A 516 -10.15 -10.03 -23.64
N GLU A 517 -10.97 -9.13 -24.14
CA GLU A 517 -10.54 -8.15 -25.13
C GLU A 517 -9.66 -7.10 -24.48
N LEU A 518 -8.36 -7.09 -24.84
CA LEU A 518 -7.38 -6.16 -24.29
C LEU A 518 -7.21 -4.96 -25.21
N ILE A 519 -7.03 -3.79 -24.60
CA ILE A 519 -6.79 -2.51 -25.29
C ILE A 519 -5.27 -2.34 -25.45
N GLU A 520 -4.81 -2.23 -26.68
CA GLU A 520 -3.40 -1.98 -27.02
C GLU A 520 -3.12 -0.51 -27.31
N ASP A 521 -4.12 0.24 -27.79
CA ASP A 521 -4.00 1.64 -28.19
C ASP A 521 -3.66 2.53 -26.97
N PRO A 522 -2.54 3.30 -27.05
CA PRO A 522 -2.18 4.20 -25.98
C PRO A 522 -3.24 5.28 -25.75
N GLY A 523 -3.62 5.46 -24.50
CA GLY A 523 -4.57 6.50 -24.08
C GLY A 523 -6.03 6.08 -24.10
N GLU A 524 -6.39 4.95 -24.68
CA GLU A 524 -7.73 4.37 -24.56
C GLU A 524 -7.97 3.85 -23.13
N HIS A 525 -9.20 3.95 -22.64
CA HIS A 525 -9.59 3.63 -21.27
C HIS A 525 -10.22 2.24 -21.20
N GLY A 526 -9.92 1.55 -20.13
CA GLY A 526 -10.54 0.29 -19.79
C GLY A 526 -10.23 -0.12 -18.37
N GLU A 527 -10.63 -1.30 -17.99
CA GLU A 527 -10.36 -1.84 -16.67
C GLU A 527 -8.92 -2.33 -16.55
N LEU A 528 -8.24 -1.93 -15.47
CA LEU A 528 -6.96 -2.53 -15.11
C LEU A 528 -7.16 -4.00 -14.75
N VAL A 529 -6.43 -4.87 -15.43
CA VAL A 529 -6.45 -6.30 -15.17
C VAL A 529 -5.04 -6.83 -14.94
N LEU A 530 -4.92 -7.81 -14.04
CA LEU A 530 -3.64 -8.41 -13.69
C LEU A 530 -3.66 -9.91 -13.94
N ARG A 531 -2.59 -10.47 -14.51
CA ARG A 531 -2.44 -11.91 -14.64
C ARG A 531 -2.21 -12.52 -13.26
N PRO A 532 -3.06 -13.45 -12.78
CA PRO A 532 -2.91 -14.09 -11.48
C PRO A 532 -1.59 -14.86 -11.34
N GLY A 533 -1.11 -15.01 -10.09
CA GLY A 533 0.06 -15.85 -9.80
C GLY A 533 1.16 -15.18 -8.97
N TRP A 534 0.99 -13.93 -8.55
CA TRP A 534 1.92 -13.30 -7.61
C TRP A 534 1.68 -13.77 -6.16
N PRO A 535 2.73 -13.84 -5.32
CA PRO A 535 2.66 -14.49 -4.01
C PRO A 535 1.69 -13.86 -3.01
N SER A 536 1.50 -12.52 -3.04
CA SER A 536 0.61 -11.81 -2.12
C SER A 536 -0.85 -11.74 -2.58
N MET A 537 -1.19 -12.31 -3.74
CA MET A 537 -2.57 -12.38 -4.21
C MET A 537 -3.45 -13.03 -3.14
N PHE A 538 -4.62 -12.44 -2.85
CA PHE A 538 -5.58 -13.05 -1.93
C PHE A 538 -6.03 -14.44 -2.42
N ARG A 539 -6.41 -15.30 -1.48
CA ARG A 539 -6.83 -16.68 -1.80
C ARG A 539 -8.34 -16.88 -1.71
N GLY A 540 -9.07 -15.82 -1.45
CA GLY A 540 -10.54 -15.83 -1.36
C GLY A 540 -11.05 -14.68 -0.50
N TYR A 541 -12.35 -14.52 -0.52
CA TYR A 541 -13.09 -13.84 0.54
C TYR A 541 -13.63 -14.87 1.50
N LEU A 542 -13.39 -14.69 2.80
CA LEU A 542 -13.78 -15.65 3.83
C LEU A 542 -15.29 -15.89 3.80
N GLY A 543 -15.71 -17.13 3.47
CA GLY A 543 -17.12 -17.50 3.37
C GLY A 543 -17.87 -17.00 2.14
N GLU A 544 -17.21 -16.34 1.18
CA GLU A 544 -17.84 -15.74 -0.01
C GLU A 544 -17.16 -16.22 -1.32
N GLU A 545 -17.19 -17.53 -1.57
CA GLU A 545 -16.48 -18.14 -2.71
C GLU A 545 -17.00 -17.66 -4.07
N GLN A 546 -18.31 -17.46 -4.21
CA GLN A 546 -18.90 -16.94 -5.45
C GLN A 546 -18.35 -15.57 -5.80
N ARG A 547 -18.28 -14.67 -4.82
CA ARG A 547 -17.75 -13.33 -4.97
C ARG A 547 -16.26 -13.30 -5.31
N TYR A 548 -15.51 -14.30 -4.83
CA TYR A 548 -14.10 -14.47 -5.23
C TYR A 548 -13.99 -14.86 -6.72
N ARG A 549 -14.84 -15.78 -7.18
CA ARG A 549 -14.85 -16.21 -8.59
C ARG A 549 -15.19 -15.04 -9.53
N GLU A 550 -16.10 -14.16 -9.14
CA GLU A 550 -16.50 -12.97 -9.90
C GLU A 550 -15.36 -11.95 -10.07
N CYS A 551 -14.29 -12.06 -9.29
CA CYS A 551 -13.10 -11.22 -9.49
C CYS A 551 -12.24 -11.65 -10.68
N PHE A 552 -12.63 -12.68 -11.44
CA PHE A 552 -11.80 -13.22 -12.52
C PHE A 552 -12.61 -13.44 -13.80
N ALA A 553 -12.05 -13.04 -14.93
CA ALA A 553 -12.57 -13.33 -16.25
C ALA A 553 -11.43 -13.53 -17.26
N GLY A 554 -11.59 -14.44 -18.21
CA GLY A 554 -10.61 -14.70 -19.29
C GLY A 554 -9.19 -14.99 -18.80
N GLY A 555 -9.03 -15.54 -17.58
CA GLY A 555 -7.73 -15.81 -16.95
C GLY A 555 -7.04 -14.59 -16.33
N TRP A 556 -7.76 -13.48 -16.15
CA TRP A 556 -7.28 -12.24 -15.51
C TRP A 556 -8.04 -11.94 -14.21
N TYR A 557 -7.36 -11.29 -13.28
CA TYR A 557 -7.97 -10.67 -12.12
C TYR A 557 -8.49 -9.29 -12.51
N LEU A 558 -9.76 -9.04 -12.25
CA LEU A 558 -10.47 -7.79 -12.49
C LEU A 558 -10.32 -6.88 -11.27
N THR A 559 -9.76 -5.70 -11.46
CA THR A 559 -9.48 -4.80 -10.33
C THR A 559 -10.66 -3.88 -9.96
N GLY A 560 -11.60 -3.68 -10.88
CA GLY A 560 -12.65 -2.68 -10.78
C GLY A 560 -12.15 -1.24 -10.89
N ASP A 561 -10.87 -1.03 -11.22
CA ASP A 561 -10.27 0.29 -11.43
C ASP A 561 -10.13 0.57 -12.92
N LEU A 562 -10.69 1.69 -13.38
CA LEU A 562 -10.52 2.16 -14.75
C LEU A 562 -9.22 2.93 -14.86
N VAL A 563 -8.47 2.59 -15.91
CA VAL A 563 -7.15 3.16 -16.18
C VAL A 563 -6.98 3.43 -17.67
N ARG A 564 -5.95 4.18 -18.02
CA ARG A 564 -5.36 4.19 -19.35
C ARG A 564 -3.87 3.88 -19.25
N ARG A 565 -3.29 3.34 -20.32
CA ARG A 565 -1.85 3.12 -20.45
C ARG A 565 -1.31 4.05 -21.53
N ASP A 566 -0.20 4.71 -21.27
CA ASP A 566 0.46 5.51 -22.30
C ASP A 566 1.47 4.68 -23.12
N ALA A 567 2.03 5.29 -24.18
CA ALA A 567 2.96 4.64 -25.10
C ALA A 567 4.26 4.17 -24.44
N ASP A 568 4.64 4.74 -23.30
CA ASP A 568 5.83 4.35 -22.54
C ASP A 568 5.52 3.36 -21.40
N GLY A 569 4.26 2.87 -21.34
CA GLY A 569 3.83 1.85 -20.41
C GLY A 569 3.51 2.34 -18.98
N TYR A 570 3.34 3.66 -18.80
CA TYR A 570 2.83 4.20 -17.54
C TYR A 570 1.32 4.06 -17.47
N PHE A 571 0.81 3.68 -16.31
CA PHE A 571 -0.61 3.56 -16.04
C PHE A 571 -1.12 4.82 -15.32
N TRP A 572 -2.30 5.23 -15.70
CA TRP A 572 -2.97 6.42 -15.18
C TRP A 572 -4.33 6.01 -14.63
N PHE A 573 -4.58 6.32 -13.36
CA PHE A 573 -5.88 6.08 -12.75
C PHE A 573 -6.93 7.05 -13.32
N VAL A 574 -8.08 6.53 -13.69
CA VAL A 574 -9.20 7.32 -14.18
C VAL A 574 -10.31 7.38 -13.13
N ALA A 575 -10.82 6.23 -12.72
CA ALA A 575 -11.90 6.13 -11.73
C ALA A 575 -12.02 4.71 -11.18
N ARG A 576 -12.84 4.56 -10.15
CA ARG A 576 -13.48 3.28 -9.83
C ARG A 576 -14.62 3.05 -10.81
N GLY A 577 -14.84 1.81 -11.28
CA GLY A 577 -15.93 1.49 -12.20
C GLY A 577 -17.28 2.06 -11.72
N ASN A 578 -17.58 1.93 -10.42
CA ASN A 578 -18.82 2.45 -9.82
C ASN A 578 -18.88 3.97 -9.61
N ASP A 579 -17.77 4.69 -9.78
CA ASP A 579 -17.69 6.15 -9.57
C ASP A 579 -17.63 6.93 -10.89
N VAL A 580 -17.58 6.25 -12.05
CA VAL A 580 -17.53 6.88 -13.37
C VAL A 580 -18.81 7.64 -13.65
N ILE A 581 -18.66 8.87 -14.11
CA ILE A 581 -19.77 9.74 -14.47
C ILE A 581 -20.05 9.56 -15.97
N LYS A 582 -21.26 9.07 -16.30
CA LYS A 582 -21.71 8.87 -17.69
C LYS A 582 -22.49 10.10 -18.18
N SER A 583 -21.78 11.09 -18.72
CA SER A 583 -22.38 12.38 -19.13
C SER A 583 -22.35 12.59 -20.63
N SER A 584 -23.53 12.66 -21.26
CA SER A 584 -23.67 12.97 -22.71
C SER A 584 -22.80 12.08 -23.61
N GLY A 585 -22.67 10.77 -23.27
CA GLY A 585 -21.83 9.81 -24.00
C GLY A 585 -20.34 9.86 -23.66
N HIS A 586 -19.95 10.67 -22.69
CA HIS A 586 -18.58 10.72 -22.18
C HIS A 586 -18.48 9.97 -20.85
N LEU A 587 -17.41 9.19 -20.69
CA LEU A 587 -17.02 8.60 -19.41
C LEU A 587 -16.04 9.55 -18.72
N ILE A 588 -16.43 10.09 -17.57
CA ILE A 588 -15.66 11.12 -16.86
C ILE A 588 -15.21 10.57 -15.52
N GLY A 589 -13.89 10.57 -15.29
CA GLY A 589 -13.31 10.23 -14.00
C GLY A 589 -13.48 11.37 -13.00
N PRO A 590 -14.15 11.15 -11.84
CA PRO A 590 -14.24 12.18 -10.80
C PRO A 590 -12.90 12.75 -10.37
N PHE A 591 -11.88 11.91 -10.28
CA PHE A 591 -10.53 12.29 -9.86
C PHE A 591 -9.90 13.33 -10.79
N GLU A 592 -10.14 13.25 -12.11
CA GLU A 592 -9.64 14.22 -13.08
C GLU A 592 -10.18 15.62 -12.81
N VAL A 593 -11.47 15.70 -12.53
CA VAL A 593 -12.15 16.98 -12.22
C VAL A 593 -11.70 17.52 -10.86
N GLU A 594 -11.61 16.66 -9.86
CA GLU A 594 -11.10 16.99 -8.52
C GLU A 594 -9.68 17.55 -8.59
N SER A 595 -8.79 16.89 -9.36
CA SER A 595 -7.40 17.32 -9.51
C SER A 595 -7.29 18.73 -10.09
N VAL A 596 -8.06 19.03 -11.14
CA VAL A 596 -8.06 20.36 -11.73
C VAL A 596 -8.63 21.43 -10.78
N LEU A 597 -9.69 21.12 -10.05
CA LEU A 597 -10.25 22.07 -9.09
C LEU A 597 -9.26 22.37 -7.94
N LEU A 598 -8.50 21.37 -7.48
CA LEU A 598 -7.49 21.51 -6.43
C LEU A 598 -6.30 22.39 -6.85
N GLU A 599 -6.04 22.58 -8.14
CA GLU A 599 -5.01 23.50 -8.63
C GLU A 599 -5.39 24.99 -8.46
N HIS A 600 -6.65 25.30 -8.15
CA HIS A 600 -7.09 26.66 -7.96
C HIS A 600 -6.84 27.12 -6.51
N ASP A 601 -6.18 28.26 -6.33
CA ASP A 601 -5.76 28.81 -5.01
C ASP A 601 -6.87 28.96 -3.96
N ALA A 602 -8.13 29.03 -4.38
CA ALA A 602 -9.25 29.15 -3.46
C ALA A 602 -9.73 27.79 -2.94
N VAL A 603 -9.34 26.67 -3.54
CA VAL A 603 -9.87 25.33 -3.27
C VAL A 603 -9.00 24.59 -2.28
N ALA A 604 -9.60 24.18 -1.17
CA ALA A 604 -8.97 23.32 -0.17
C ALA A 604 -9.23 21.85 -0.44
N GLU A 605 -10.48 21.50 -0.79
CA GLU A 605 -10.90 20.14 -1.11
C GLU A 605 -11.93 20.16 -2.22
N ALA A 606 -11.97 19.09 -3.00
CA ALA A 606 -12.98 18.85 -4.01
C ALA A 606 -13.42 17.39 -3.99
N GLY A 607 -14.73 17.15 -4.06
CA GLY A 607 -15.32 15.84 -4.24
C GLY A 607 -16.34 15.91 -5.39
N VAL A 608 -16.24 14.98 -6.33
CA VAL A 608 -17.03 15.03 -7.56
C VAL A 608 -17.87 13.78 -7.72
N ILE A 609 -19.12 13.96 -8.15
CA ILE A 609 -20.08 12.89 -8.43
C ILE A 609 -20.82 13.12 -9.74
N GLY A 610 -21.40 12.05 -10.29
CA GLY A 610 -22.46 12.13 -11.29
C GLY A 610 -23.80 12.38 -10.61
N LYS A 611 -24.47 13.45 -11.00
CA LYS A 611 -25.85 13.75 -10.61
C LYS A 611 -26.76 13.40 -11.77
N PRO A 612 -27.80 12.59 -11.58
CA PRO A 612 -28.73 12.23 -12.65
C PRO A 612 -29.31 13.44 -13.36
N ASP A 613 -29.34 13.40 -14.70
CA ASP A 613 -29.87 14.43 -15.56
C ASP A 613 -30.69 13.78 -16.68
N PRO A 614 -31.92 14.25 -16.96
CA PRO A 614 -32.83 13.60 -17.91
C PRO A 614 -32.34 13.68 -19.37
N VAL A 615 -31.41 14.56 -19.70
CA VAL A 615 -30.91 14.76 -21.07
C VAL A 615 -29.51 14.20 -21.25
N ALA A 616 -28.63 14.42 -20.25
CA ALA A 616 -27.23 14.03 -20.34
C ALA A 616 -26.94 12.65 -19.74
N GLY A 617 -27.95 11.97 -19.12
CA GLY A 617 -27.77 10.82 -18.28
C GLY A 617 -27.29 11.22 -16.88
N GLU A 618 -26.09 11.75 -16.78
CA GLU A 618 -25.57 12.41 -15.59
C GLU A 618 -24.91 13.75 -15.96
N VAL A 619 -24.84 14.66 -14.98
CA VAL A 619 -24.03 15.88 -15.06
C VAL A 619 -22.96 15.85 -13.97
N VAL A 620 -21.81 16.40 -14.28
CA VAL A 620 -20.72 16.51 -13.32
C VAL A 620 -21.06 17.57 -12.27
N LYS A 621 -21.18 17.15 -11.00
CA LYS A 621 -21.37 18.03 -9.86
C LYS A 621 -20.17 17.95 -8.93
N ALA A 622 -19.60 19.11 -8.56
CA ALA A 622 -18.48 19.22 -7.64
C ALA A 622 -18.93 19.82 -6.29
N PHE A 623 -18.49 19.20 -5.20
CA PHE A 623 -18.57 19.73 -3.84
C PHE A 623 -17.18 20.26 -3.48
N VAL A 624 -17.10 21.55 -3.13
CA VAL A 624 -15.81 22.24 -2.95
C VAL A 624 -15.75 22.87 -1.57
N SER A 625 -14.73 22.52 -0.81
CA SER A 625 -14.34 23.23 0.42
C SER A 625 -13.27 24.27 0.07
N LEU A 626 -13.43 25.47 0.59
CA LEU A 626 -12.54 26.59 0.32
C LEU A 626 -11.43 26.72 1.37
N ASN A 627 -10.33 27.33 1.00
CA ASN A 627 -9.31 27.74 1.94
C ASN A 627 -9.86 28.76 2.94
N PRO A 628 -9.37 28.83 4.20
CA PRO A 628 -9.95 29.64 5.29
C PRO A 628 -10.07 31.13 5.00
N ASP A 629 -9.23 31.67 4.12
CA ASP A 629 -9.21 33.08 3.72
C ASP A 629 -10.19 33.43 2.57
N ARG A 630 -10.96 32.44 2.10
CA ARG A 630 -11.89 32.58 0.98
C ARG A 630 -13.34 32.50 1.42
N VAL A 631 -14.16 33.37 0.85
CA VAL A 631 -15.60 33.43 1.15
C VAL A 631 -16.36 32.86 -0.04
N PRO A 632 -17.31 31.94 0.20
CA PRO A 632 -18.14 31.39 -0.88
C PRO A 632 -19.07 32.46 -1.44
N ASP A 633 -18.93 32.77 -2.74
CA ASP A 633 -19.81 33.65 -3.45
C ASP A 633 -20.08 33.16 -4.89
N GLU A 634 -21.02 33.78 -5.56
CA GLU A 634 -21.41 33.39 -6.93
C GLU A 634 -20.35 33.77 -7.98
N ALA A 635 -19.51 34.77 -7.72
CA ALA A 635 -18.42 35.15 -8.62
C ALA A 635 -17.32 34.09 -8.61
N LEU A 636 -16.93 33.61 -7.41
CA LEU A 636 -15.99 32.51 -7.23
C LEU A 636 -16.52 31.20 -7.86
N ARG A 637 -17.81 30.86 -7.64
CA ARG A 637 -18.42 29.68 -8.24
C ARG A 637 -18.29 29.69 -9.77
N ARG A 638 -18.68 30.81 -10.41
CA ARG A 638 -18.51 30.99 -11.86
C ARG A 638 -17.05 30.98 -12.28
N GLY A 639 -16.16 31.55 -11.47
CA GLY A 639 -14.72 31.53 -11.71
C GLY A 639 -14.16 30.11 -11.76
N LEU A 640 -14.53 29.26 -10.80
CA LEU A 640 -14.12 27.85 -10.71
C LEU A 640 -14.67 27.03 -11.89
N VAL A 641 -15.93 27.21 -12.28
CA VAL A 641 -16.50 26.56 -13.48
C VAL A 641 -15.74 26.99 -14.73
N ALA A 642 -15.46 28.28 -14.88
CA ALA A 642 -14.71 28.79 -16.02
C ALA A 642 -13.25 28.31 -16.02
N PHE A 643 -12.63 28.18 -14.85
CA PHE A 643 -11.28 27.62 -14.69
C PHE A 643 -11.27 26.15 -15.13
N ALA A 644 -12.17 25.32 -14.59
CA ALA A 644 -12.29 23.92 -14.97
C ALA A 644 -12.58 23.75 -16.48
N ARG A 645 -13.46 24.56 -17.06
CA ARG A 645 -13.77 24.53 -18.51
C ARG A 645 -12.57 24.85 -19.40
N ARG A 646 -11.71 25.78 -18.99
CA ARG A 646 -10.47 26.07 -19.73
C ARG A 646 -9.49 24.90 -19.73
N ARG A 647 -9.46 24.15 -18.64
CA ARG A 647 -8.51 23.05 -18.44
C ARG A 647 -9.02 21.71 -18.99
N LEU A 648 -10.28 21.40 -18.74
CA LEU A 648 -10.91 20.10 -19.04
C LEU A 648 -11.82 20.12 -20.29
N GLY A 649 -12.11 21.29 -20.80
CA GLY A 649 -13.12 21.44 -21.82
C GLY A 649 -14.57 21.42 -21.26
N PRO A 650 -15.58 21.83 -22.08
CA PRO A 650 -16.94 21.97 -21.61
C PRO A 650 -17.68 20.66 -21.34
N ALA A 651 -17.20 19.53 -21.89
CA ALA A 651 -17.83 18.23 -21.75
C ALA A 651 -17.53 17.62 -20.37
N VAL A 652 -16.32 17.82 -19.85
CA VAL A 652 -15.79 17.20 -18.62
C VAL A 652 -15.91 18.12 -17.41
N ALA A 653 -15.88 19.44 -17.63
CA ALA A 653 -15.94 20.41 -16.53
C ALA A 653 -17.27 20.32 -15.75
N PRO A 654 -17.25 20.59 -14.42
CA PRO A 654 -18.46 20.55 -13.63
C PRO A 654 -19.50 21.54 -14.16
N ARG A 655 -20.75 21.09 -14.23
CA ARG A 655 -21.91 21.95 -14.52
C ARG A 655 -22.43 22.63 -13.27
N GLU A 656 -22.28 21.97 -12.13
CA GLU A 656 -22.68 22.47 -10.82
C GLU A 656 -21.49 22.44 -9.84
N ILE A 657 -21.35 23.50 -9.05
CA ILE A 657 -20.43 23.56 -7.92
C ILE A 657 -21.21 23.97 -6.67
N GLU A 658 -21.09 23.19 -5.63
CA GLU A 658 -21.62 23.47 -4.30
C GLU A 658 -20.47 23.69 -3.33
N PHE A 659 -20.54 24.79 -2.56
CA PHE A 659 -19.57 25.02 -1.49
C PHE A 659 -20.03 24.31 -0.22
N VAL A 660 -19.11 23.55 0.37
CA VAL A 660 -19.31 22.74 1.58
C VAL A 660 -18.24 23.08 2.61
N GLY A 661 -18.53 22.84 3.88
CA GLY A 661 -17.53 23.04 4.95
C GLY A 661 -16.37 22.06 4.83
N SER A 662 -16.67 20.77 4.55
CA SER A 662 -15.70 19.70 4.34
C SER A 662 -16.23 18.68 3.33
N VAL A 663 -15.34 17.98 2.64
CA VAL A 663 -15.70 16.86 1.77
C VAL A 663 -15.65 15.57 2.60
N PRO A 664 -16.73 14.76 2.65
CA PRO A 664 -16.74 13.55 3.47
C PRO A 664 -15.66 12.57 3.05
N ARG A 665 -14.79 12.26 4.00
CA ARG A 665 -13.68 11.32 3.82
C ARG A 665 -13.80 10.19 4.83
N ASN A 666 -13.31 9.04 4.44
CA ASN A 666 -13.03 8.02 5.43
C ASN A 666 -11.71 8.36 6.15
N ARG A 667 -11.46 7.73 7.27
CA ARG A 667 -10.26 7.96 8.10
C ARG A 667 -8.93 7.53 7.46
N SER A 668 -8.95 6.93 6.28
CA SER A 668 -7.77 6.76 5.44
C SER A 668 -7.58 7.89 4.42
N GLY A 669 -8.40 8.95 4.50
CA GLY A 669 -8.37 10.13 3.65
C GLY A 669 -9.17 10.02 2.34
N LYS A 670 -9.70 8.84 2.01
CA LYS A 670 -10.43 8.59 0.76
C LYS A 670 -11.81 9.26 0.78
N ILE A 671 -12.13 10.02 -0.27
CA ILE A 671 -13.46 10.62 -0.47
C ILE A 671 -14.53 9.53 -0.51
N VAL A 672 -15.59 9.73 0.27
CA VAL A 672 -16.75 8.83 0.32
C VAL A 672 -17.84 9.36 -0.63
N ARG A 673 -17.64 9.16 -1.95
CA ARG A 673 -18.55 9.69 -3.00
C ARG A 673 -19.96 9.15 -2.88
N ARG A 674 -20.10 7.90 -2.43
CA ARG A 674 -21.40 7.32 -2.11
C ARG A 674 -22.24 8.19 -1.17
N LEU A 675 -21.59 8.80 -0.18
CA LEU A 675 -22.26 9.69 0.78
C LEU A 675 -22.63 11.03 0.15
N LEU A 676 -21.74 11.62 -0.65
CA LEU A 676 -22.06 12.82 -1.42
C LEU A 676 -23.27 12.57 -2.34
N ARG A 677 -23.28 11.42 -3.02
CA ARG A 677 -24.41 11.04 -3.89
C ARG A 677 -25.69 10.78 -3.10
N ALA A 678 -25.60 10.11 -1.95
CA ALA A 678 -26.77 9.87 -1.10
C ALA A 678 -27.38 11.18 -0.58
N ARG A 679 -26.57 12.12 -0.11
CA ARG A 679 -27.00 13.44 0.34
C ARG A 679 -27.64 14.25 -0.80
N GLU A 680 -27.01 14.27 -1.96
CA GLU A 680 -27.52 14.99 -3.14
C GLU A 680 -28.87 14.46 -3.61
N LEU A 681 -29.07 13.15 -3.55
CA LEU A 681 -30.28 12.49 -4.05
C LEU A 681 -31.33 12.23 -2.96
N GLY A 682 -31.08 12.64 -1.71
CA GLY A 682 -31.98 12.37 -0.59
C GLY A 682 -32.13 10.87 -0.27
N LEU A 683 -31.09 10.07 -0.55
CA LEU A 683 -31.05 8.63 -0.28
C LEU A 683 -30.51 8.33 1.12
N PRO A 684 -30.80 7.15 1.69
CA PRO A 684 -30.18 6.73 2.94
C PRO A 684 -28.64 6.73 2.85
N GLU A 685 -27.97 7.35 3.84
CA GLU A 685 -26.50 7.47 3.84
C GLU A 685 -25.76 6.14 4.01
N GLY A 686 -26.41 5.10 4.49
CA GLY A 686 -25.81 3.79 4.76
C GLY A 686 -24.77 3.83 5.89
N ASP A 687 -23.79 2.94 5.86
CA ASP A 687 -22.73 2.89 6.89
C ASP A 687 -21.81 4.12 6.82
N VAL A 688 -21.92 5.00 7.81
CA VAL A 688 -21.11 6.21 7.99
C VAL A 688 -19.99 6.02 9.03
N SER A 689 -19.83 4.83 9.58
CA SER A 689 -18.90 4.54 10.69
C SER A 689 -17.43 4.70 10.33
N THR A 690 -17.10 4.70 9.05
CA THR A 690 -15.74 4.88 8.54
C THR A 690 -15.38 6.35 8.32
N LEU A 691 -16.33 7.28 8.49
CA LEU A 691 -16.10 8.70 8.29
C LEU A 691 -15.16 9.28 9.36
N GLU A 692 -14.38 10.23 8.94
CA GLU A 692 -13.68 11.15 9.83
C GLU A 692 -14.72 11.99 10.57
N GLN A 693 -14.68 12.01 11.89
CA GLN A 693 -15.56 12.89 12.66
C GLN A 693 -15.04 14.30 12.50
N GLU A 694 -15.90 15.23 12.10
CA GLU A 694 -15.62 16.66 12.18
C GLU A 694 -15.25 16.99 13.63
N SER A 695 -14.01 17.48 13.82
CA SER A 695 -13.46 17.87 15.13
C SER A 695 -14.02 19.21 15.58
#